data_1c4c0f4bc2a0b3bf2444b1d362c21f7e
#
_entry.id   1c4c0f4bc2a0b3bf2444b1d362c21f7e
#
_cell.length_a   1.000
_cell.length_b   1.000
_cell.length_c   1.000
_cell.angle_alpha   90.00
_cell.angle_beta   90.00
_cell.angle_gamma   90.00
#
_symmetry.space_group_name_H-M   'P 1'
#
loop_
_entity.id
_entity.type
_entity.pdbx_description
1 polymer ?
#
loop_
_entity_poly.entity_id
_entity_poly.type
_entity_poly.pdbx_seq_one_letter_code
_entity_poly.pdbx_strand_id
1 'polypeptide(L)'
;MSMQEDKAGVVDALPGQVPISKDNPCPFLRGLVANGFVDGGTVPLPTLSRTIAAASGERGLKKRLVGIETFMVALIANGLGPARLWRSLRAGAELDHLRNGPLDKHGGGSRILDADADVRDDQLDRLAEFASNWPNPDGGFEQGLNATQVKTFMNANLQRDGANARWYFPMLMQGEWPVLLRILGKGSGDSRYLSVGEVRTLFKAHEFPQRIIARLKAKPAPRSKAWAWVRRGALVLVALLLVAGLLWLTFPDVVNDRLHAALPDKLAQYVPPALPTSEPVKSAYWLNQGWTTADRHWFHHASQGTATFSVPYSWFMALEQPYLRIFGKPGLISDSAYLERFGFIPSPSSVDDGNTNRQRFGYTAESEADAKPAPATAIGGIKPTAADNAGGLPVGFARLRGAVNPVTGAAEPDKIGLTCAACHTGSIHYKGVSIRYDGGPAMVDLRKLEEATGFTLLFTRILPWRFSHFADRVLGAGADRAARDKLKNDLDAAIDFALNTKEKSYQDAIRAKGEVATPEGFGRLDALNRIGNEVFYLDMAKSGLSGFQLNQAAIDAPVSFPPIWTVPWFSWAQYDASISQPLIRNAGEALGVSAALNLSPEPPPADLYRSSIAIENLDRIEKMLRGPDPFASPRPAFGGLTSPKWPAKLFPDDPAWTIDQARVARGRKLYAEVCVECHLGPVDDAVFDKTYPDKSFWAASNSHWNKNGPVLNLVEKPVDDMKTDPAQSSVLRTRMVKMPGFLGLDPAKDLKGCGDVAPTSTTEMPYATALMDVVQQASQKWMDEHHLSEADRKALVEDRPNCPNPAKEPIYRARPLNGVWATAPYLHNGSVPSLYWMLSPAADRPTSFCQGVRDFDPRDVGFHVPPGGESSCKTGETEFSAIGGDDKPVKGNSTFGHSFEGPHIDDYNYPKGVIGRGFTKEERYDLIEYLKTL
;
A
#
# COMPACT_ATOMS: atom_id res chain seq x y z
N MET A 1 -22.33 -68.52 7.21
CA MET A 1 -21.41 -67.49 7.72
C MET A 1 -22.05 -66.12 7.48
N SER A 2 -22.65 -65.62 8.55
CA SER A 2 -23.36 -64.30 8.52
C SER A 2 -22.30 -63.19 8.43
N MET A 3 -22.41 -62.31 7.42
CA MET A 3 -21.65 -61.08 7.36
C MET A 3 -22.16 -60.18 8.51
N GLN A 4 -21.30 -60.00 9.49
CA GLN A 4 -21.42 -58.89 10.45
C GLN A 4 -21.06 -57.60 9.66
N GLU A 5 -22.08 -56.80 9.35
CA GLU A 5 -21.88 -55.42 8.90
C GLU A 5 -21.20 -54.60 10.00
N ASP A 6 -20.10 -54.02 9.67
CA ASP A 6 -19.28 -53.16 10.54
C ASP A 6 -20.08 -51.87 10.83
N LYS A 7 -20.69 -51.77 12.03
CA LYS A 7 -21.45 -50.60 12.49
C LYS A 7 -20.61 -49.41 12.93
N ALA A 8 -19.32 -49.42 12.59
CA ALA A 8 -18.35 -48.46 13.10
C ALA A 8 -18.36 -47.06 12.45
N GLY A 9 -19.37 -46.69 11.66
CA GLY A 9 -19.41 -45.41 10.94
C GLY A 9 -20.74 -44.65 10.95
N VAL A 10 -21.68 -45.03 11.78
CA VAL A 10 -23.01 -44.45 11.79
C VAL A 10 -23.32 -43.76 13.12
N VAL A 11 -23.97 -42.59 13.07
CA VAL A 11 -24.53 -41.94 14.29
C VAL A 11 -25.79 -42.66 14.71
N ASP A 12 -26.01 -42.82 16.00
CA ASP A 12 -27.23 -43.39 16.54
C ASP A 12 -28.45 -42.63 16.06
N ALA A 13 -29.28 -43.29 15.25
CA ALA A 13 -30.52 -42.73 14.73
C ALA A 13 -31.70 -43.04 15.69
N LEU A 14 -32.56 -42.06 15.90
CA LEU A 14 -33.81 -42.29 16.66
C LEU A 14 -34.75 -43.21 15.87
N PRO A 15 -35.66 -43.94 16.54
CA PRO A 15 -36.60 -44.82 15.85
C PRO A 15 -37.38 -44.10 14.74
N GLY A 16 -37.27 -44.61 13.50
CA GLY A 16 -37.91 -44.01 12.34
C GLY A 16 -37.06 -43.03 11.52
N GLN A 17 -35.84 -42.75 11.92
CA GLN A 17 -34.90 -41.93 11.18
C GLN A 17 -33.99 -42.75 10.26
N VAL A 18 -33.51 -42.13 9.20
CA VAL A 18 -32.53 -42.73 8.27
C VAL A 18 -31.13 -42.68 8.91
N PRO A 19 -30.32 -43.74 8.83
CA PRO A 19 -28.96 -43.75 9.37
C PRO A 19 -28.08 -42.63 8.77
N ILE A 20 -27.24 -42.02 9.61
CA ILE A 20 -26.41 -40.86 9.23
C ILE A 20 -24.94 -41.24 9.34
N SER A 21 -24.14 -40.92 8.32
CA SER A 21 -22.71 -41.12 8.37
C SER A 21 -22.00 -40.17 9.36
N LYS A 22 -21.06 -40.70 10.15
CA LYS A 22 -20.17 -39.89 11.01
C LYS A 22 -19.28 -38.93 10.17
N ASP A 23 -19.06 -39.24 8.91
CA ASP A 23 -18.29 -38.41 7.99
C ASP A 23 -19.07 -37.21 7.43
N ASN A 24 -20.29 -36.99 7.88
CA ASN A 24 -21.06 -35.77 7.63
C ASN A 24 -20.96 -34.81 8.83
N PRO A 25 -20.09 -33.82 8.85
CA PRO A 25 -19.87 -32.92 9.99
C PRO A 25 -20.93 -31.81 10.13
N CYS A 26 -21.89 -31.70 9.23
CA CYS A 26 -22.85 -30.62 9.23
C CYS A 26 -24.17 -31.03 9.91
N PRO A 27 -24.52 -30.54 11.12
CA PRO A 27 -25.76 -30.91 11.82
C PRO A 27 -27.02 -30.62 11.03
N PHE A 28 -27.03 -29.55 10.22
CA PHE A 28 -28.18 -29.23 9.36
C PHE A 28 -28.37 -30.28 8.25
N LEU A 29 -27.29 -30.72 7.60
CA LEU A 29 -27.34 -31.77 6.60
C LEU A 29 -27.74 -33.12 7.23
N ARG A 30 -27.25 -33.40 8.44
CA ARG A 30 -27.68 -34.58 9.19
C ARG A 30 -29.19 -34.59 9.42
N GLY A 31 -29.75 -33.44 9.82
CA GLY A 31 -31.19 -33.28 9.95
C GLY A 31 -31.97 -33.55 8.63
N LEU A 32 -31.45 -33.09 7.51
CA LEU A 32 -32.07 -33.36 6.18
C LEU A 32 -32.03 -34.86 5.84
N VAL A 33 -30.92 -35.55 6.10
CA VAL A 33 -30.76 -36.99 5.86
C VAL A 33 -31.67 -37.79 6.81
N ALA A 34 -31.60 -37.52 8.10
CA ALA A 34 -32.40 -38.21 9.11
C ALA A 34 -33.91 -38.19 8.81
N ASN A 35 -34.40 -37.07 8.30
CA ASN A 35 -35.82 -36.90 7.95
C ASN A 35 -36.15 -37.30 6.50
N GLY A 36 -35.22 -37.92 5.77
CA GLY A 36 -35.45 -38.44 4.42
C GLY A 36 -35.67 -37.35 3.35
N PHE A 37 -35.24 -36.08 3.59
CA PHE A 37 -35.35 -35.02 2.58
C PHE A 37 -34.25 -35.04 1.54
N VAL A 38 -33.10 -35.65 1.84
CA VAL A 38 -31.99 -35.93 0.95
C VAL A 38 -31.36 -37.28 1.27
N ASP A 39 -30.70 -37.89 0.28
CA ASP A 39 -29.94 -39.11 0.47
C ASP A 39 -28.70 -38.88 1.34
N GLY A 40 -28.30 -39.87 2.15
CA GLY A 40 -27.11 -39.79 3.01
C GLY A 40 -25.77 -39.94 2.30
N GLY A 41 -25.77 -40.47 1.09
CA GLY A 41 -24.58 -40.65 0.23
C GLY A 41 -24.36 -39.45 -0.71
N THR A 42 -24.41 -39.70 -2.01
CA THR A 42 -24.19 -38.66 -3.03
C THR A 42 -25.49 -37.98 -3.45
N VAL A 43 -25.60 -36.67 -3.22
CA VAL A 43 -26.80 -35.89 -3.55
C VAL A 43 -26.50 -34.93 -4.70
N PRO A 44 -27.27 -34.94 -5.82
CA PRO A 44 -27.08 -33.98 -6.90
C PRO A 44 -27.13 -32.54 -6.39
N LEU A 45 -26.13 -31.71 -6.72
CA LEU A 45 -26.03 -30.32 -6.24
C LEU A 45 -27.30 -29.50 -6.46
N PRO A 46 -28.02 -29.61 -7.63
CA PRO A 46 -29.29 -28.90 -7.81
C PRO A 46 -30.41 -29.38 -6.89
N THR A 47 -30.36 -30.62 -6.46
CA THR A 47 -31.36 -31.20 -5.53
C THR A 47 -31.09 -30.68 -4.12
N LEU A 48 -29.84 -30.78 -3.64
CA LEU A 48 -29.43 -30.26 -2.36
C LEU A 48 -29.72 -28.75 -2.23
N SER A 49 -29.32 -27.98 -3.21
CA SER A 49 -29.55 -26.53 -3.31
C SER A 49 -31.02 -26.14 -3.26
N ARG A 50 -31.90 -26.88 -3.98
CA ARG A 50 -33.35 -26.66 -3.98
C ARG A 50 -33.97 -27.01 -2.62
N THR A 51 -33.53 -28.08 -2.00
CA THR A 51 -34.02 -28.54 -0.70
C THR A 51 -33.69 -27.49 0.38
N ILE A 52 -32.46 -27.02 0.44
CA ILE A 52 -32.05 -26.00 1.40
C ILE A 52 -32.74 -24.65 1.13
N ALA A 53 -32.88 -24.27 -0.13
CA ALA A 53 -33.63 -23.07 -0.49
C ALA A 53 -35.13 -23.17 -0.15
N ALA A 54 -35.71 -24.36 -0.16
CA ALA A 54 -37.07 -24.59 0.29
C ALA A 54 -37.17 -24.44 1.83
N ALA A 55 -36.22 -24.99 2.58
CA ALA A 55 -36.17 -24.88 4.06
C ALA A 55 -36.07 -23.41 4.50
N SER A 56 -35.42 -22.53 3.76
CA SER A 56 -35.26 -21.11 4.11
C SER A 56 -36.57 -20.31 4.17
N GLY A 57 -37.63 -20.78 3.46
CA GLY A 57 -38.93 -20.09 3.39
C GLY A 57 -38.89 -18.79 2.56
N GLU A 58 -37.73 -18.43 1.97
CA GLU A 58 -37.61 -17.25 1.13
C GLU A 58 -38.38 -17.41 -0.19
N ARG A 59 -38.81 -16.27 -0.78
CA ARG A 59 -39.60 -16.25 -2.03
C ARG A 59 -38.89 -15.47 -3.12
N GLY A 60 -39.24 -15.68 -4.38
CA GLY A 60 -38.73 -14.91 -5.50
C GLY A 60 -37.22 -14.94 -5.66
N LEU A 61 -36.59 -13.77 -5.84
CA LEU A 61 -35.16 -13.61 -6.06
C LEU A 61 -34.34 -14.08 -4.84
N LYS A 62 -34.81 -13.78 -3.62
CA LYS A 62 -34.13 -14.19 -2.37
C LYS A 62 -33.98 -15.70 -2.27
N LYS A 63 -35.04 -16.49 -2.62
CA LYS A 63 -34.96 -17.95 -2.67
C LYS A 63 -33.93 -18.44 -3.66
N ARG A 64 -33.79 -17.78 -4.83
CA ARG A 64 -32.78 -18.14 -5.85
C ARG A 64 -31.38 -17.86 -5.35
N LEU A 65 -31.15 -16.74 -4.67
CA LEU A 65 -29.84 -16.40 -4.08
C LEU A 65 -29.42 -17.45 -3.04
N VAL A 66 -30.31 -17.86 -2.15
CA VAL A 66 -30.03 -18.96 -1.20
C VAL A 66 -29.65 -20.25 -1.94
N GLY A 67 -30.32 -20.56 -3.04
CA GLY A 67 -30.00 -21.72 -3.87
C GLY A 67 -28.60 -21.64 -4.50
N ILE A 68 -28.20 -20.48 -5.00
CA ILE A 68 -26.87 -20.25 -5.58
C ILE A 68 -25.79 -20.32 -4.51
N GLU A 69 -25.98 -19.62 -3.38
CA GLU A 69 -25.07 -19.67 -2.24
C GLU A 69 -24.84 -21.11 -1.77
N THR A 70 -25.92 -21.88 -1.59
CA THR A 70 -25.85 -23.29 -1.17
C THR A 70 -25.14 -24.16 -2.18
N PHE A 71 -25.41 -23.94 -3.48
CA PHE A 71 -24.73 -24.66 -4.55
C PHE A 71 -23.22 -24.45 -4.49
N MET A 72 -22.77 -23.20 -4.33
CA MET A 72 -21.36 -22.85 -4.21
C MET A 72 -20.72 -23.42 -2.93
N VAL A 73 -21.40 -23.31 -1.80
CA VAL A 73 -20.91 -23.89 -0.53
C VAL A 73 -20.76 -25.40 -0.64
N ALA A 74 -21.75 -26.12 -1.19
CA ALA A 74 -21.67 -27.56 -1.37
C ALA A 74 -20.54 -27.97 -2.32
N LEU A 75 -20.30 -27.19 -3.38
CA LEU A 75 -19.19 -27.40 -4.30
C LEU A 75 -17.82 -27.27 -3.60
N ILE A 76 -17.66 -26.23 -2.78
CA ILE A 76 -16.43 -25.98 -2.00
C ILE A 76 -16.23 -27.08 -0.95
N ALA A 77 -17.30 -27.49 -0.28
CA ALA A 77 -17.24 -28.50 0.78
C ALA A 77 -16.68 -29.84 0.31
N ASN A 78 -17.00 -30.24 -0.93
CA ASN A 78 -16.50 -31.47 -1.53
C ASN A 78 -15.06 -31.37 -2.05
N GLY A 79 -14.47 -30.16 -2.10
CA GLY A 79 -13.08 -29.88 -2.50
C GLY A 79 -12.93 -29.34 -3.92
N LEU A 80 -12.02 -28.38 -4.06
CA LEU A 80 -11.77 -27.62 -5.30
C LEU A 80 -10.73 -28.26 -6.22
N GLY A 81 -10.18 -29.42 -5.92
CA GLY A 81 -9.28 -30.14 -6.83
C GLY A 81 -10.01 -30.53 -8.14
N PRO A 82 -9.34 -30.43 -9.32
CA PRO A 82 -10.00 -30.63 -10.63
C PRO A 82 -10.83 -31.91 -10.72
N ALA A 83 -10.31 -33.04 -10.23
CA ALA A 83 -11.01 -34.32 -10.24
C ALA A 83 -12.24 -34.37 -9.31
N ARG A 84 -12.14 -33.76 -8.12
CA ARG A 84 -13.25 -33.64 -7.15
C ARG A 84 -14.31 -32.67 -7.65
N LEU A 85 -13.92 -31.54 -8.19
CA LEU A 85 -14.79 -30.53 -8.78
C LEU A 85 -15.64 -31.15 -9.91
N TRP A 86 -14.99 -31.87 -10.81
CA TRP A 86 -15.67 -32.54 -11.93
C TRP A 86 -16.63 -33.62 -11.45
N ARG A 87 -16.24 -34.39 -10.41
CA ARG A 87 -17.11 -35.41 -9.79
C ARG A 87 -18.31 -34.75 -9.12
N SER A 88 -18.13 -33.69 -8.35
CA SER A 88 -19.22 -32.96 -7.69
C SER A 88 -20.21 -32.35 -8.67
N LEU A 89 -19.72 -31.78 -9.78
CA LEU A 89 -20.58 -31.22 -10.84
C LEU A 89 -21.37 -32.31 -11.57
N ARG A 90 -20.79 -33.50 -11.77
CA ARG A 90 -21.43 -34.61 -12.49
C ARG A 90 -22.29 -35.49 -11.61
N ALA A 91 -21.82 -35.90 -10.46
CA ALA A 91 -22.51 -36.83 -9.55
C ALA A 91 -23.26 -36.10 -8.43
N GLY A 92 -22.68 -35.06 -7.84
CA GLY A 92 -23.27 -34.32 -6.71
C GLY A 92 -22.34 -34.18 -5.53
N ALA A 93 -22.90 -33.73 -4.38
CA ALA A 93 -22.21 -33.65 -3.12
C ALA A 93 -22.18 -35.02 -2.43
N GLU A 94 -21.00 -35.47 -2.05
CA GLU A 94 -20.77 -36.71 -1.30
C GLU A 94 -20.89 -36.38 0.21
N LEU A 95 -22.13 -36.53 0.78
CA LEU A 95 -22.43 -36.12 2.15
C LEU A 95 -21.75 -37.00 3.21
N ASP A 96 -21.43 -38.21 2.87
CA ASP A 96 -20.72 -39.21 3.65
C ASP A 96 -19.18 -39.11 3.58
N HIS A 97 -18.66 -38.13 2.89
CA HIS A 97 -17.22 -37.88 2.73
C HIS A 97 -16.81 -36.42 2.98
N LEU A 98 -17.60 -35.65 3.75
CA LEU A 98 -17.31 -34.25 4.04
C LEU A 98 -16.29 -34.04 5.19
N ARG A 99 -16.04 -35.07 5.98
CA ARG A 99 -15.09 -35.06 7.11
C ARG A 99 -13.67 -34.80 6.61
N ASN A 100 -12.91 -33.94 7.30
CA ASN A 100 -11.58 -33.49 6.86
C ASN A 100 -11.54 -32.76 5.51
N GLY A 101 -12.73 -32.36 5.00
CA GLY A 101 -12.84 -31.54 3.80
C GLY A 101 -12.49 -30.06 4.07
N PRO A 102 -12.54 -29.21 3.01
CA PRO A 102 -12.18 -27.78 3.14
C PRO A 102 -13.02 -26.99 4.14
N LEU A 103 -14.25 -27.45 4.42
CA LEU A 103 -15.18 -26.79 5.36
C LEU A 103 -15.30 -27.54 6.69
N ASP A 104 -14.69 -28.71 6.85
CA ASP A 104 -14.66 -29.43 8.13
C ASP A 104 -13.62 -28.80 9.05
N LYS A 105 -14.06 -28.29 10.20
CA LYS A 105 -13.26 -27.47 11.11
C LYS A 105 -12.89 -28.25 12.38
N HIS A 106 -12.04 -29.24 12.22
CA HIS A 106 -11.40 -29.84 13.39
C HIS A 106 -10.51 -28.81 14.09
N GLY A 107 -10.89 -28.43 15.30
CA GLY A 107 -10.14 -27.52 16.13
C GLY A 107 -10.43 -26.04 15.94
N GLY A 108 -11.25 -25.64 14.96
CA GLY A 108 -11.66 -24.27 14.76
C GLY A 108 -13.19 -24.09 14.86
N GLY A 109 -13.64 -22.88 15.10
CA GLY A 109 -15.07 -22.56 15.10
C GLY A 109 -15.79 -22.94 16.39
N SER A 110 -17.03 -23.40 16.26
CA SER A 110 -17.92 -23.63 17.41
C SER A 110 -17.53 -24.83 18.28
N ARG A 111 -16.72 -25.75 17.79
CA ARG A 111 -16.33 -27.01 18.45
C ARG A 111 -17.51 -27.83 18.94
N ILE A 112 -18.69 -27.70 18.33
CA ILE A 112 -19.95 -28.37 18.75
C ILE A 112 -19.88 -29.88 18.51
N LEU A 113 -19.11 -30.33 17.52
CA LEU A 113 -18.79 -31.72 17.29
C LEU A 113 -17.36 -32.02 17.76
N ASP A 114 -17.21 -33.18 18.45
CA ASP A 114 -15.89 -33.73 18.78
C ASP A 114 -15.26 -34.49 17.63
N ALA A 115 -14.13 -35.16 17.90
CA ALA A 115 -13.39 -35.93 16.88
C ALA A 115 -14.20 -37.11 16.35
N ASP A 116 -15.09 -37.69 17.19
CA ASP A 116 -15.95 -38.81 16.83
C ASP A 116 -17.28 -38.37 16.22
N ALA A 117 -17.43 -37.07 16.00
CA ALA A 117 -18.62 -36.44 15.44
C ALA A 117 -19.86 -36.43 16.36
N ASP A 118 -19.65 -36.62 17.66
CA ASP A 118 -20.67 -36.50 18.65
C ASP A 118 -20.86 -35.05 19.11
N VAL A 119 -22.10 -34.70 19.49
CA VAL A 119 -22.45 -33.32 19.83
C VAL A 119 -22.02 -33.05 21.29
N ARG A 120 -21.21 -32.04 21.47
CA ARG A 120 -20.74 -31.61 22.78
C ARG A 120 -21.75 -30.67 23.46
N ASP A 121 -22.30 -31.09 24.57
CA ASP A 121 -23.29 -30.34 25.34
C ASP A 121 -22.74 -29.03 25.87
N ASP A 122 -21.54 -29.04 26.43
CA ASP A 122 -20.85 -27.85 26.93
C ASP A 122 -20.71 -26.74 25.87
N GLN A 123 -20.58 -27.12 24.62
CA GLN A 123 -20.47 -26.16 23.50
C GLN A 123 -21.83 -25.67 23.00
N LEU A 124 -22.88 -26.49 23.14
CA LEU A 124 -24.27 -26.05 22.90
C LEU A 124 -24.77 -25.14 24.01
N ASP A 125 -24.37 -25.38 25.24
CA ASP A 125 -24.71 -24.53 26.40
C ASP A 125 -24.11 -23.15 26.25
N ARG A 126 -22.93 -23.08 25.69
CA ARG A 126 -22.26 -21.82 25.42
C ARG A 126 -23.02 -20.88 24.46
N LEU A 127 -23.89 -21.40 23.60
CA LEU A 127 -24.78 -20.55 22.80
C LEU A 127 -25.68 -19.67 23.68
N ALA A 128 -26.12 -20.16 24.82
CA ALA A 128 -26.95 -19.40 25.72
C ALA A 128 -26.23 -18.20 26.37
N GLU A 129 -24.91 -18.26 26.52
CA GLU A 129 -24.12 -17.15 27.06
C GLU A 129 -24.20 -15.89 26.16
N PHE A 130 -24.41 -16.07 24.88
CA PHE A 130 -24.52 -14.98 23.90
C PHE A 130 -25.98 -14.64 23.56
N ALA A 131 -26.95 -15.41 24.05
CA ALA A 131 -28.35 -15.26 23.72
C ALA A 131 -29.04 -14.18 24.57
N SER A 132 -30.12 -13.63 24.03
CA SER A 132 -31.07 -12.79 24.73
C SER A 132 -32.47 -13.41 24.68
N ASN A 133 -33.38 -12.94 25.52
CA ASN A 133 -34.76 -13.35 25.50
C ASN A 133 -35.51 -12.64 24.35
N TRP A 134 -36.10 -13.44 23.48
CA TRP A 134 -36.87 -12.96 22.33
C TRP A 134 -38.31 -13.38 22.41
N PRO A 135 -39.29 -12.58 21.97
CA PRO A 135 -40.68 -13.00 21.88
C PRO A 135 -40.80 -14.21 20.93
N ASN A 136 -41.35 -15.29 21.45
CA ASN A 136 -41.64 -16.48 20.65
C ASN A 136 -42.99 -16.28 19.91
N PRO A 137 -43.06 -16.45 18.59
CA PRO A 137 -44.31 -16.38 17.84
C PRO A 137 -45.42 -17.35 18.35
N ASP A 138 -45.00 -18.43 18.99
CA ASP A 138 -45.91 -19.42 19.58
C ASP A 138 -46.33 -19.08 21.03
N GLY A 139 -45.94 -17.94 21.57
CA GLY A 139 -46.25 -17.42 22.91
C GLY A 139 -45.06 -17.46 23.87
N GLY A 140 -45.00 -16.46 24.78
CA GLY A 140 -43.92 -16.34 25.76
C GLY A 140 -42.61 -15.81 25.19
N PHE A 141 -41.53 -16.09 25.93
CA PHE A 141 -40.17 -15.71 25.55
C PHE A 141 -39.26 -16.93 25.45
N GLU A 142 -38.26 -16.86 24.58
CA GLU A 142 -37.24 -17.91 24.45
C GLU A 142 -35.86 -17.30 24.24
N GLN A 143 -34.84 -18.04 24.62
CA GLN A 143 -33.43 -17.62 24.34
C GLN A 143 -33.09 -17.76 22.86
N GLY A 144 -32.50 -16.74 22.30
CA GLY A 144 -32.10 -16.74 20.91
C GLY A 144 -31.00 -15.73 20.60
N LEU A 145 -30.37 -15.91 19.45
CA LEU A 145 -29.27 -15.05 18.95
C LEU A 145 -29.72 -14.32 17.68
N ASN A 146 -29.67 -12.98 17.69
CA ASN A 146 -29.84 -12.20 16.48
C ASN A 146 -28.51 -12.14 15.66
N ALA A 147 -28.52 -11.41 14.54
CA ALA A 147 -27.36 -11.31 13.66
C ALA A 147 -26.09 -10.78 14.37
N THR A 148 -26.25 -9.78 15.24
CA THR A 148 -25.14 -9.19 16.03
C THR A 148 -24.60 -10.21 17.03
N GLN A 149 -25.47 -10.89 17.74
CA GLN A 149 -25.09 -11.90 18.73
C GLN A 149 -24.44 -13.13 18.10
N VAL A 150 -24.93 -13.56 16.93
CA VAL A 150 -24.28 -14.61 16.11
C VAL A 150 -22.86 -14.18 15.74
N LYS A 151 -22.67 -12.94 15.31
CA LYS A 151 -21.33 -12.40 14.99
C LYS A 151 -20.43 -12.36 16.23
N THR A 152 -20.94 -11.94 17.37
CA THR A 152 -20.19 -11.94 18.66
C THR A 152 -19.78 -13.35 19.06
N PHE A 153 -20.69 -14.31 18.98
CA PHE A 153 -20.39 -15.72 19.22
C PHE A 153 -19.30 -16.27 18.29
N MET A 154 -19.39 -15.97 16.99
CA MET A 154 -18.38 -16.36 16.00
C MET A 154 -17.02 -15.77 16.34
N ASN A 155 -16.95 -14.48 16.66
CA ASN A 155 -15.70 -13.81 17.03
C ASN A 155 -15.09 -14.38 18.30
N ALA A 156 -15.89 -14.66 19.34
CA ALA A 156 -15.42 -15.27 20.57
C ALA A 156 -14.86 -16.69 20.34
N ASN A 157 -15.44 -17.46 19.41
CA ASN A 157 -14.90 -18.76 19.02
C ASN A 157 -13.57 -18.63 18.28
N LEU A 158 -13.45 -17.64 17.39
CA LEU A 158 -12.22 -17.37 16.66
C LEU A 158 -11.09 -16.94 17.61
N GLN A 159 -11.37 -16.05 18.56
CA GLN A 159 -10.41 -15.64 19.59
C GLN A 159 -9.94 -16.82 20.47
N ARG A 160 -10.85 -17.73 20.81
CA ARG A 160 -10.52 -18.92 21.59
C ARG A 160 -9.57 -19.88 20.86
N ASP A 161 -9.63 -19.94 19.54
CA ASP A 161 -8.72 -20.75 18.74
C ASP A 161 -7.31 -20.16 18.66
N GLY A 162 -7.15 -18.86 18.91
CA GLY A 162 -5.85 -18.19 19.02
C GLY A 162 -4.94 -18.50 17.84
N ALA A 163 -3.73 -18.98 18.14
CA ALA A 163 -2.72 -19.33 17.12
C ALA A 163 -3.14 -20.49 16.17
N ASN A 164 -4.17 -21.27 16.51
CA ASN A 164 -4.71 -22.31 15.62
C ASN A 164 -5.76 -21.77 14.64
N ALA A 165 -6.23 -20.53 14.83
CA ALA A 165 -7.18 -19.89 13.92
C ALA A 165 -6.49 -19.56 12.59
N ARG A 166 -6.91 -20.21 11.51
CA ARG A 166 -6.37 -19.94 10.17
C ARG A 166 -7.01 -18.68 9.60
N TRP A 167 -6.27 -17.91 8.84
CA TRP A 167 -6.68 -16.63 8.26
C TRP A 167 -7.99 -16.68 7.46
N TYR A 168 -8.33 -17.81 6.85
CA TYR A 168 -9.57 -17.99 6.08
C TYR A 168 -10.80 -18.38 6.94
N PHE A 169 -10.63 -18.69 8.23
CA PHE A 169 -11.75 -19.05 9.12
C PHE A 169 -12.83 -17.98 9.21
N PRO A 170 -12.54 -16.67 9.35
CA PRO A 170 -13.57 -15.65 9.37
C PRO A 170 -14.47 -15.66 8.13
N MET A 171 -13.91 -15.92 6.96
CA MET A 171 -14.65 -16.00 5.70
C MET A 171 -15.54 -17.24 5.65
N LEU A 172 -15.04 -18.40 6.04
CA LEU A 172 -15.82 -19.65 6.04
C LEU A 172 -16.94 -19.64 7.10
N MET A 173 -16.69 -19.03 8.26
CA MET A 173 -17.71 -18.92 9.33
C MET A 173 -18.93 -18.11 8.89
N GLN A 174 -18.80 -17.19 7.93
CA GLN A 174 -19.95 -16.47 7.34
C GLN A 174 -20.91 -17.42 6.63
N GLY A 175 -20.45 -18.56 6.13
CA GLY A 175 -21.25 -19.59 5.50
C GLY A 175 -22.00 -20.52 6.46
N GLU A 176 -21.81 -20.43 7.79
CA GLU A 176 -22.38 -21.35 8.77
C GLU A 176 -23.51 -20.72 9.58
N TRP A 177 -23.17 -20.03 10.66
CA TRP A 177 -24.12 -19.47 11.61
C TRP A 177 -25.08 -18.43 11.01
N PRO A 178 -24.61 -17.50 10.16
CA PRO A 178 -25.49 -16.58 9.43
C PRO A 178 -26.48 -17.31 8.51
N VAL A 179 -26.05 -18.42 7.86
CA VAL A 179 -26.94 -19.24 7.03
C VAL A 179 -27.96 -19.99 7.89
N LEU A 180 -27.56 -20.55 9.03
CA LEU A 180 -28.49 -21.16 9.99
C LEU A 180 -29.52 -20.15 10.49
N LEU A 181 -29.12 -18.93 10.84
CA LEU A 181 -30.02 -17.84 11.21
C LEU A 181 -31.00 -17.51 10.06
N ARG A 182 -30.53 -17.52 8.81
CA ARG A 182 -31.41 -17.28 7.66
C ARG A 182 -32.41 -18.38 7.43
N ILE A 183 -32.05 -19.64 7.66
CA ILE A 183 -32.93 -20.80 7.42
C ILE A 183 -33.88 -21.04 8.60
N LEU A 184 -33.33 -21.14 9.81
CA LEU A 184 -34.08 -21.52 11.05
C LEU A 184 -34.61 -20.31 11.81
N GLY A 185 -34.13 -19.09 11.51
CA GLY A 185 -34.48 -17.89 12.27
C GLY A 185 -35.97 -17.59 12.30
N LYS A 186 -36.46 -17.24 13.49
CA LYS A 186 -37.78 -16.70 13.76
C LYS A 186 -37.76 -15.17 13.63
N GLY A 187 -38.90 -14.54 13.35
CA GLY A 187 -39.00 -13.12 13.19
C GLY A 187 -38.56 -12.62 11.79
N SER A 188 -38.42 -11.31 11.61
CA SER A 188 -38.05 -10.67 10.34
C SER A 188 -37.16 -9.43 10.56
N GLY A 189 -36.36 -9.08 9.58
CA GLY A 189 -35.45 -7.94 9.68
C GLY A 189 -34.50 -8.03 10.88
N ASP A 190 -34.33 -6.94 11.60
CA ASP A 190 -33.45 -6.85 12.77
C ASP A 190 -33.96 -7.65 14.00
N SER A 191 -35.25 -7.99 14.04
CA SER A 191 -35.82 -8.84 15.06
C SER A 191 -35.70 -10.35 14.77
N ARG A 192 -35.00 -10.74 13.71
CA ARG A 192 -34.75 -12.15 13.37
C ARG A 192 -33.73 -12.75 14.33
N TYR A 193 -34.08 -13.84 14.96
CA TYR A 193 -33.21 -14.56 15.90
C TYR A 193 -33.23 -16.06 15.68
N LEU A 194 -32.15 -16.72 16.02
CA LEU A 194 -31.97 -18.17 16.01
C LEU A 194 -32.25 -18.72 17.41
N SER A 195 -33.28 -19.53 17.58
CA SER A 195 -33.66 -20.12 18.87
C SER A 195 -32.60 -21.13 19.32
N VAL A 196 -32.09 -20.98 20.54
CA VAL A 196 -31.14 -21.91 21.17
C VAL A 196 -31.75 -23.29 21.33
N GLY A 197 -33.01 -23.35 21.72
CA GLY A 197 -33.74 -24.60 21.87
C GLY A 197 -33.87 -25.36 20.56
N GLU A 198 -34.27 -24.69 19.49
CA GLU A 198 -34.37 -25.32 18.16
C GLU A 198 -33.02 -25.79 17.58
N VAL A 199 -31.96 -25.02 17.82
CA VAL A 199 -30.60 -25.45 17.46
C VAL A 199 -30.22 -26.71 18.22
N ARG A 200 -30.48 -26.75 19.52
CA ARG A 200 -30.20 -27.92 20.35
C ARG A 200 -30.97 -29.18 19.88
N THR A 201 -32.25 -29.02 19.57
CA THR A 201 -33.07 -30.13 19.04
C THR A 201 -32.53 -30.61 17.69
N LEU A 202 -32.23 -29.69 16.78
CA LEU A 202 -31.71 -30.08 15.48
C LEU A 202 -30.34 -30.78 15.58
N PHE A 203 -29.46 -30.31 16.45
CA PHE A 203 -28.10 -30.87 16.54
C PHE A 203 -28.08 -32.22 17.24
N LYS A 204 -28.91 -32.43 18.30
CA LYS A 204 -28.97 -33.68 19.09
C LYS A 204 -29.95 -34.72 18.57
N ALA A 205 -31.16 -34.29 18.25
CA ALA A 205 -32.24 -35.19 17.82
C ALA A 205 -32.38 -35.24 16.28
N HIS A 206 -31.64 -34.38 15.53
CA HIS A 206 -31.77 -34.24 14.07
C HIS A 206 -33.19 -33.87 13.61
N GLU A 207 -33.99 -33.26 14.49
CA GLU A 207 -35.35 -32.85 14.21
C GLU A 207 -35.45 -31.39 13.80
N PHE A 208 -36.25 -31.12 12.77
CA PHE A 208 -36.58 -29.77 12.36
C PHE A 208 -37.86 -29.24 13.03
N PRO A 209 -37.94 -27.96 13.30
CA PRO A 209 -39.20 -27.32 13.68
C PRO A 209 -40.30 -27.58 12.65
N GLN A 210 -41.56 -27.74 13.08
CA GLN A 210 -42.67 -28.08 12.18
C GLN A 210 -42.82 -27.09 11.00
N ARG A 211 -42.52 -25.80 11.22
CA ARG A 211 -42.55 -24.79 10.16
C ARG A 211 -41.53 -25.07 9.05
N ILE A 212 -40.38 -25.67 9.36
CA ILE A 212 -39.35 -26.04 8.37
C ILE A 212 -39.82 -27.33 7.66
N ILE A 213 -40.30 -28.31 8.36
CA ILE A 213 -40.86 -29.54 7.78
C ILE A 213 -41.99 -29.19 6.79
N ALA A 214 -42.89 -28.30 7.16
CA ALA A 214 -43.98 -27.85 6.27
C ALA A 214 -43.47 -27.20 4.98
N ARG A 215 -42.37 -26.39 5.07
CA ARG A 215 -41.74 -25.81 3.91
C ARG A 215 -41.08 -26.85 3.00
N LEU A 216 -40.43 -27.86 3.58
CA LEU A 216 -39.77 -28.94 2.86
C LEU A 216 -40.80 -29.90 2.17
N LYS A 217 -41.95 -30.12 2.77
CA LYS A 217 -43.03 -30.95 2.23
C LYS A 217 -43.93 -30.21 1.22
N ALA A 218 -43.88 -28.88 1.16
CA ALA A 218 -44.69 -28.08 0.24
C ALA A 218 -44.43 -28.44 -1.24
N LYS A 219 -45.46 -28.86 -1.98
CA LYS A 219 -45.35 -29.15 -3.41
C LYS A 219 -44.95 -27.90 -4.19
N PRO A 220 -44.00 -28.02 -5.11
CA PRO A 220 -43.64 -26.89 -5.99
C PRO A 220 -44.83 -26.49 -6.88
N ALA A 221 -45.11 -25.18 -6.96
CA ALA A 221 -46.14 -24.61 -7.83
C ALA A 221 -45.97 -25.05 -9.32
N PRO A 222 -47.06 -25.29 -10.08
CA PRO A 222 -46.95 -25.72 -11.48
C PRO A 222 -46.14 -24.71 -12.31
N ARG A 223 -45.30 -25.26 -13.19
CA ARG A 223 -44.39 -24.47 -14.04
C ARG A 223 -45.19 -23.66 -15.08
N SER A 224 -45.12 -22.30 -14.97
CA SER A 224 -45.66 -21.40 -15.99
C SER A 224 -44.79 -21.42 -17.28
N LYS A 225 -45.42 -21.04 -18.43
CA LYS A 225 -44.71 -20.90 -19.74
C LYS A 225 -43.49 -19.90 -19.65
N ALA A 226 -43.50 -19.00 -18.69
CA ALA A 226 -42.36 -18.14 -18.38
C ALA A 226 -41.08 -18.92 -18.01
N TRP A 227 -41.18 -20.18 -17.62
CA TRP A 227 -40.02 -21.01 -17.26
C TRP A 227 -39.14 -21.40 -18.45
N ALA A 228 -39.72 -21.47 -19.67
CA ALA A 228 -38.94 -21.74 -20.88
C ALA A 228 -38.05 -20.56 -21.26
N TRP A 229 -38.52 -19.33 -21.04
CA TRP A 229 -37.76 -18.11 -21.23
C TRP A 229 -36.66 -17.95 -20.16
N VAL A 230 -36.95 -18.28 -18.89
CA VAL A 230 -35.96 -18.27 -17.80
C VAL A 230 -34.86 -19.31 -18.06
N ARG A 231 -35.19 -20.48 -18.58
CA ARG A 231 -34.20 -21.52 -18.94
C ARG A 231 -33.34 -21.10 -20.14
N ARG A 232 -33.91 -20.42 -21.14
CA ARG A 232 -33.14 -19.83 -22.25
C ARG A 232 -32.25 -18.69 -21.76
N GLY A 233 -32.76 -17.81 -20.89
CA GLY A 233 -31.96 -16.76 -20.25
C GLY A 233 -30.86 -17.32 -19.36
N ALA A 234 -31.11 -18.40 -18.60
CA ALA A 234 -30.10 -19.08 -17.82
C ALA A 234 -29.00 -19.75 -18.65
N LEU A 235 -29.39 -20.34 -19.80
CA LEU A 235 -28.42 -20.93 -20.76
C LEU A 235 -27.57 -19.84 -21.42
N VAL A 236 -28.17 -18.69 -21.76
CA VAL A 236 -27.45 -17.52 -22.27
C VAL A 236 -26.53 -16.97 -21.19
N LEU A 237 -26.97 -16.86 -19.93
CA LEU A 237 -26.14 -16.43 -18.81
C LEU A 237 -24.98 -17.41 -18.56
N VAL A 238 -25.21 -18.71 -18.61
CA VAL A 238 -24.15 -19.73 -18.50
C VAL A 238 -23.16 -19.62 -19.67
N ALA A 239 -23.66 -19.40 -20.88
CA ALA A 239 -22.79 -19.19 -22.06
C ALA A 239 -21.97 -17.90 -21.91
N LEU A 240 -22.58 -16.81 -21.43
CA LEU A 240 -21.87 -15.54 -21.13
C LEU A 240 -20.85 -15.71 -20.01
N LEU A 241 -21.18 -16.48 -18.97
CA LEU A 241 -20.23 -16.79 -17.88
C LEU A 241 -19.09 -17.69 -18.37
N LEU A 242 -19.37 -18.62 -19.29
CA LEU A 242 -18.32 -19.45 -19.92
C LEU A 242 -17.44 -18.59 -20.85
N VAL A 243 -18.02 -17.67 -21.61
CA VAL A 243 -17.26 -16.72 -22.44
C VAL A 243 -16.47 -15.76 -21.56
N ALA A 244 -17.07 -15.21 -20.51
CA ALA A 244 -16.37 -14.37 -19.53
C ALA A 244 -15.24 -15.14 -18.82
N GLY A 245 -15.49 -16.39 -18.44
CA GLY A 245 -14.48 -17.30 -17.91
C GLY A 245 -13.35 -17.57 -18.91
N LEU A 246 -13.66 -17.81 -20.17
CA LEU A 246 -12.68 -18.01 -21.23
C LEU A 246 -11.86 -16.73 -21.49
N LEU A 247 -12.51 -15.56 -21.51
CA LEU A 247 -11.83 -14.27 -21.61
C LEU A 247 -10.92 -14.01 -20.39
N TRP A 248 -11.38 -14.35 -19.20
CA TRP A 248 -10.53 -14.26 -17.99
C TRP A 248 -9.32 -15.19 -18.06
N LEU A 249 -9.47 -16.37 -18.65
CA LEU A 249 -8.38 -17.33 -18.80
C LEU A 249 -7.37 -16.93 -19.88
N THR A 250 -7.82 -16.19 -20.89
CA THR A 250 -6.95 -15.72 -22.00
C THR A 250 -6.37 -14.35 -21.77
N PHE A 251 -7.14 -13.43 -21.16
CA PHE A 251 -6.78 -12.03 -20.89
C PHE A 251 -7.09 -11.66 -19.42
N PRO A 252 -6.43 -12.34 -18.45
CA PRO A 252 -6.79 -12.22 -17.05
C PRO A 252 -6.57 -10.83 -16.47
N ASP A 253 -5.57 -10.11 -16.95
CA ASP A 253 -5.27 -8.73 -16.60
C ASP A 253 -6.39 -7.77 -17.03
N VAL A 254 -6.78 -7.80 -18.31
CA VAL A 254 -7.85 -6.93 -18.84
C VAL A 254 -9.19 -7.20 -18.16
N VAL A 255 -9.51 -8.50 -17.92
CA VAL A 255 -10.77 -8.86 -17.25
C VAL A 255 -10.74 -8.45 -15.78
N ASN A 256 -9.61 -8.65 -15.09
CA ASN A 256 -9.47 -8.24 -13.71
C ASN A 256 -9.63 -6.72 -13.54
N ASP A 257 -8.95 -5.93 -14.37
CA ASP A 257 -9.00 -4.48 -14.32
C ASP A 257 -10.44 -3.96 -14.55
N ARG A 258 -11.16 -4.54 -15.53
CA ARG A 258 -12.56 -4.20 -15.77
C ARG A 258 -13.50 -4.65 -14.66
N LEU A 259 -13.25 -5.83 -14.10
CA LEU A 259 -14.04 -6.35 -12.98
C LEU A 259 -13.87 -5.45 -11.75
N HIS A 260 -12.62 -5.09 -11.42
CA HIS A 260 -12.32 -4.20 -10.31
C HIS A 260 -13.03 -2.85 -10.46
N ALA A 261 -12.96 -2.25 -11.66
CA ALA A 261 -13.60 -0.97 -11.96
C ALA A 261 -15.15 -1.04 -11.97
N ALA A 262 -15.72 -2.21 -12.22
CA ALA A 262 -17.17 -2.41 -12.25
C ALA A 262 -17.78 -2.78 -10.88
N LEU A 263 -16.96 -3.15 -9.90
CA LEU A 263 -17.40 -3.54 -8.57
C LEU A 263 -17.56 -2.31 -7.66
N PRO A 264 -18.58 -2.28 -6.79
CA PRO A 264 -18.62 -1.32 -5.70
C PRO A 264 -17.37 -1.43 -4.81
N ASP A 265 -16.87 -0.33 -4.25
CA ASP A 265 -15.63 -0.28 -3.45
C ASP A 265 -15.53 -1.36 -2.38
N LYS A 266 -16.66 -1.64 -1.69
CA LYS A 266 -16.76 -2.70 -0.67
C LYS A 266 -16.47 -4.10 -1.21
N LEU A 267 -16.61 -4.33 -2.51
CA LEU A 267 -16.32 -5.61 -3.17
C LEU A 267 -15.02 -5.57 -3.94
N ALA A 268 -14.63 -4.42 -4.47
CA ALA A 268 -13.38 -4.21 -5.18
C ALA A 268 -12.15 -4.57 -4.32
N GLN A 269 -12.20 -4.33 -3.01
CA GLN A 269 -11.14 -4.71 -2.06
C GLN A 269 -10.84 -6.23 -1.99
N TYR A 270 -11.68 -7.10 -2.56
CA TYR A 270 -11.47 -8.56 -2.59
C TYR A 270 -10.92 -9.08 -3.93
N VAL A 271 -10.57 -8.20 -4.84
CA VAL A 271 -9.94 -8.52 -6.12
C VAL A 271 -8.65 -7.73 -6.26
N PRO A 272 -7.65 -8.24 -7.02
CA PRO A 272 -6.41 -7.50 -7.24
C PRO A 272 -6.67 -6.08 -7.78
N PRO A 273 -5.85 -5.08 -7.45
CA PRO A 273 -6.06 -3.72 -7.90
C PRO A 273 -6.02 -3.61 -9.42
N ALA A 274 -6.88 -2.77 -9.97
CA ALA A 274 -6.81 -2.41 -11.38
C ALA A 274 -5.57 -1.54 -11.63
N LEU A 275 -4.88 -1.80 -12.75
CA LEU A 275 -3.66 -1.08 -13.11
C LEU A 275 -3.83 -0.40 -14.48
N PRO A 276 -3.23 0.79 -14.67
CA PRO A 276 -3.23 1.46 -15.96
C PRO A 276 -2.65 0.57 -17.07
N THR A 277 -3.15 0.70 -18.26
CA THR A 277 -2.52 0.10 -19.42
C THR A 277 -1.23 0.85 -19.74
N SER A 278 -0.10 0.15 -19.80
CA SER A 278 1.16 0.76 -20.23
C SER A 278 1.04 1.23 -21.66
N GLU A 279 1.34 2.51 -21.90
CA GLU A 279 1.50 2.99 -23.27
C GLU A 279 2.84 2.50 -23.85
N PRO A 280 2.87 2.07 -25.12
CA PRO A 280 4.08 1.57 -25.71
C PRO A 280 5.10 2.69 -25.87
N VAL A 281 6.20 2.60 -25.10
CA VAL A 281 7.36 3.49 -25.21
C VAL A 281 8.19 3.05 -26.41
N LYS A 282 8.35 3.91 -27.40
CA LYS A 282 9.16 3.67 -28.61
C LYS A 282 10.65 3.93 -28.35
N SER A 283 10.94 4.95 -27.53
CA SER A 283 12.30 5.32 -27.15
C SER A 283 12.31 5.94 -25.75
N ALA A 284 13.42 5.79 -25.04
CA ALA A 284 13.62 6.36 -23.73
C ALA A 284 14.94 7.12 -23.66
N TYR A 285 14.90 8.31 -23.08
CA TYR A 285 16.07 9.19 -22.96
C TYR A 285 16.28 9.60 -21.51
N TRP A 286 17.50 9.42 -21.02
CA TRP A 286 17.94 9.94 -19.74
C TRP A 286 18.57 11.31 -19.92
N LEU A 287 18.03 12.31 -19.25
CA LEU A 287 18.58 13.65 -19.29
C LEU A 287 19.94 13.70 -18.59
N ASN A 288 20.81 14.56 -19.11
CA ASN A 288 22.10 14.82 -18.49
C ASN A 288 21.91 15.70 -17.24
N GLN A 289 22.38 15.20 -16.10
CA GLN A 289 22.31 15.89 -14.81
C GLN A 289 23.63 15.82 -14.03
N GLY A 290 24.73 15.59 -14.73
CA GLY A 290 26.08 15.56 -14.17
C GLY A 290 26.53 14.18 -13.67
N TRP A 291 25.65 13.19 -13.63
CA TRP A 291 26.03 11.83 -13.22
C TRP A 291 26.44 10.94 -14.40
N THR A 292 27.39 10.04 -14.14
CA THR A 292 27.71 8.96 -15.08
C THR A 292 26.61 7.91 -15.10
N THR A 293 26.59 7.06 -16.14
CA THR A 293 25.70 5.89 -16.20
C THR A 293 25.94 4.94 -15.03
N ALA A 294 27.18 4.77 -14.60
CA ALA A 294 27.53 3.94 -13.46
C ALA A 294 27.01 4.50 -12.12
N ASP A 295 27.14 5.81 -11.91
CA ASP A 295 26.60 6.49 -10.72
C ASP A 295 25.07 6.40 -10.69
N ARG A 296 24.42 6.63 -11.83
CA ARG A 296 22.97 6.49 -11.97
C ARG A 296 22.51 5.08 -11.64
N HIS A 297 23.14 4.06 -12.22
CA HIS A 297 22.80 2.66 -11.92
C HIS A 297 23.01 2.33 -10.45
N TRP A 298 24.09 2.83 -9.85
CA TRP A 298 24.34 2.65 -8.43
C TRP A 298 23.26 3.29 -7.57
N PHE A 299 22.88 4.53 -7.83
CA PHE A 299 21.79 5.22 -7.13
C PHE A 299 20.45 4.46 -7.24
N HIS A 300 20.20 3.88 -8.41
CA HIS A 300 18.96 3.14 -8.67
C HIS A 300 18.87 1.83 -7.88
N HIS A 301 20.01 1.15 -7.60
CA HIS A 301 20.00 -0.25 -7.15
C HIS A 301 20.90 -0.55 -5.95
N ALA A 302 21.52 0.44 -5.33
CA ALA A 302 22.26 0.24 -4.09
C ALA A 302 21.30 0.14 -2.91
N SER A 303 21.38 -0.94 -2.15
CA SER A 303 20.50 -1.15 -1.00
C SER A 303 20.71 -0.08 0.07
N GLN A 304 19.63 0.40 0.64
CA GLN A 304 19.64 1.31 1.80
C GLN A 304 19.38 0.56 3.12
N GLY A 305 19.45 -0.77 3.10
CA GLY A 305 19.13 -1.61 4.23
C GLY A 305 17.64 -1.93 4.37
N THR A 306 16.84 -1.59 3.37
CA THR A 306 15.37 -1.71 3.39
C THR A 306 14.88 -3.10 3.01
N ALA A 307 13.75 -3.50 3.59
CA ALA A 307 13.06 -4.77 3.34
C ALA A 307 11.56 -4.54 3.11
N THR A 308 11.23 -3.64 2.20
CA THR A 308 9.89 -3.06 2.01
C THR A 308 8.78 -4.10 1.82
N PHE A 309 9.07 -5.21 1.15
CA PHE A 309 8.09 -6.21 0.80
C PHE A 309 8.03 -7.37 1.79
N SER A 310 8.44 -7.31 2.99
CA SER A 310 8.28 -8.33 4.05
C SER A 310 8.43 -9.81 3.61
N VAL A 311 9.06 -10.06 2.45
CA VAL A 311 9.31 -11.38 1.87
C VAL A 311 10.76 -11.47 1.41
N PRO A 312 11.37 -12.68 1.38
CA PRO A 312 12.69 -12.90 0.82
C PRO A 312 12.78 -12.45 -0.66
N TYR A 313 13.95 -11.98 -1.07
CA TYR A 313 14.22 -11.64 -2.47
C TYR A 313 13.87 -12.80 -3.42
N SER A 314 14.27 -14.03 -3.06
CA SER A 314 13.97 -15.23 -3.86
C SER A 314 12.48 -15.48 -4.03
N TRP A 315 11.66 -15.13 -3.05
CA TRP A 315 10.20 -15.24 -3.16
C TRP A 315 9.64 -14.21 -4.12
N PHE A 316 10.04 -12.94 -3.98
CA PHE A 316 9.59 -11.87 -4.87
C PHE A 316 9.90 -12.21 -6.35
N MET A 317 11.08 -12.80 -6.60
CA MET A 317 11.48 -13.23 -7.95
C MET A 317 10.75 -14.48 -8.46
N ALA A 318 10.07 -15.22 -7.57
CA ALA A 318 9.41 -16.49 -7.89
C ALA A 318 7.87 -16.41 -7.90
N LEU A 319 7.29 -15.39 -7.29
CA LEU A 319 5.85 -15.22 -7.16
C LEU A 319 5.20 -14.82 -8.50
N GLU A 320 4.06 -15.45 -8.81
CA GLU A 320 3.28 -15.16 -10.00
C GLU A 320 2.36 -13.95 -9.77
N GLN A 321 2.14 -13.15 -10.81
CA GLN A 321 1.17 -12.04 -10.79
C GLN A 321 -0.20 -12.51 -10.26
N PRO A 322 -0.99 -11.65 -9.59
CA PRO A 322 -2.24 -12.05 -8.94
C PRO A 322 -3.39 -12.29 -9.92
N TYR A 323 -3.12 -12.90 -11.05
CA TYR A 323 -4.10 -13.24 -12.07
C TYR A 323 -4.27 -14.75 -12.20
N LEU A 324 -5.51 -15.19 -12.42
CA LEU A 324 -5.80 -16.62 -12.70
C LEU A 324 -5.53 -16.90 -14.18
N ARG A 325 -4.33 -17.35 -14.49
CA ARG A 325 -3.95 -17.76 -15.83
C ARG A 325 -3.86 -19.30 -15.89
N ILE A 326 -4.73 -19.93 -16.70
CA ILE A 326 -4.72 -21.39 -16.91
C ILE A 326 -3.94 -21.75 -18.16
N PHE A 327 -3.91 -20.87 -19.16
CA PHE A 327 -3.19 -21.08 -20.41
C PHE A 327 -2.01 -20.10 -20.52
N GLY A 328 -0.87 -20.59 -21.02
CA GLY A 328 0.36 -19.84 -21.16
C GLY A 328 1.22 -19.83 -19.90
N LYS A 329 2.41 -19.24 -19.99
CA LYS A 329 3.29 -19.05 -18.83
C LYS A 329 2.73 -17.90 -17.98
N PRO A 330 2.55 -18.10 -16.66
CA PRO A 330 2.18 -17.01 -15.77
C PRO A 330 3.31 -15.98 -15.74
N GLY A 331 2.96 -14.68 -15.76
CA GLY A 331 3.89 -13.61 -15.49
C GLY A 331 4.32 -13.61 -14.03
N LEU A 332 5.49 -13.10 -13.73
CA LEU A 332 5.99 -12.93 -12.37
C LEU A 332 5.68 -11.52 -11.87
N ILE A 333 5.54 -11.37 -10.55
CA ILE A 333 5.36 -10.04 -9.95
C ILE A 333 6.59 -9.16 -10.21
N SER A 334 7.76 -9.76 -10.36
CA SER A 334 9.03 -9.11 -10.67
C SER A 334 9.20 -8.69 -12.13
N ASP A 335 8.27 -9.06 -13.02
CA ASP A 335 8.37 -8.68 -14.44
C ASP A 335 8.33 -7.15 -14.59
N SER A 336 9.35 -6.58 -15.25
CA SER A 336 9.46 -5.13 -15.44
C SER A 336 8.22 -4.52 -16.10
N ALA A 337 7.63 -5.19 -17.09
CA ALA A 337 6.40 -4.71 -17.74
C ALA A 337 5.18 -4.70 -16.81
N TYR A 338 5.14 -5.60 -15.82
CA TYR A 338 4.10 -5.59 -14.80
C TYR A 338 4.32 -4.48 -13.78
N LEU A 339 5.57 -4.32 -13.30
CA LEU A 339 5.93 -3.27 -12.34
C LEU A 339 5.83 -1.86 -12.94
N GLU A 340 6.02 -1.72 -14.26
CA GLU A 340 5.81 -0.45 -14.97
C GLU A 340 4.37 0.06 -14.84
N ARG A 341 3.39 -0.82 -14.74
CA ARG A 341 1.96 -0.47 -14.56
C ARG A 341 1.69 0.18 -13.19
N PHE A 342 2.55 -0.03 -12.20
CA PHE A 342 2.51 0.68 -10.91
C PHE A 342 3.26 2.01 -10.95
N GLY A 343 3.80 2.40 -12.09
CA GLY A 343 4.54 3.64 -12.26
C GLY A 343 6.06 3.52 -12.19
N PHE A 344 6.63 2.34 -11.95
CA PHE A 344 8.08 2.15 -11.92
C PHE A 344 8.70 2.27 -13.31
N ILE A 345 9.96 2.68 -13.35
CA ILE A 345 10.71 2.87 -14.59
C ILE A 345 11.53 1.60 -14.86
N PRO A 346 11.36 0.92 -16.00
CA PRO A 346 12.20 -0.22 -16.37
C PRO A 346 13.69 0.13 -16.37
N SER A 347 14.53 -0.79 -15.89
CA SER A 347 15.96 -0.65 -15.78
C SER A 347 16.68 -1.89 -16.35
N PRO A 348 17.87 -1.73 -16.98
CA PRO A 348 18.70 -2.87 -17.32
C PRO A 348 19.21 -3.58 -16.06
N SER A 349 19.60 -4.86 -16.18
CA SER A 349 20.16 -5.66 -15.09
C SER A 349 21.55 -5.16 -14.66
N SER A 350 22.29 -4.48 -15.55
CA SER A 350 23.59 -3.87 -15.28
C SER A 350 23.86 -2.73 -16.26
N VAL A 351 24.89 -1.93 -15.99
CA VAL A 351 25.34 -0.87 -16.92
C VAL A 351 25.87 -1.46 -18.23
N ASP A 352 26.35 -2.71 -18.21
CA ASP A 352 26.93 -3.41 -19.35
C ASP A 352 25.94 -4.32 -20.07
N ASP A 353 24.66 -4.32 -19.66
CA ASP A 353 23.58 -4.98 -20.38
C ASP A 353 23.61 -4.56 -21.85
N GLY A 354 23.60 -5.55 -22.75
CA GLY A 354 23.83 -5.35 -24.16
C GLY A 354 22.99 -4.24 -24.81
N ASN A 355 23.39 -3.82 -25.97
CA ASN A 355 22.84 -2.65 -26.66
C ASN A 355 21.31 -2.61 -26.78
N THR A 356 20.67 -3.77 -26.88
CA THR A 356 19.21 -3.90 -26.97
C THR A 356 18.50 -3.44 -25.68
N ASN A 357 19.04 -3.78 -24.50
CA ASN A 357 18.46 -3.35 -23.23
C ASN A 357 18.77 -1.87 -22.97
N ARG A 358 19.95 -1.39 -23.32
CA ARG A 358 20.25 0.04 -23.29
C ARG A 358 19.29 0.85 -24.15
N GLN A 359 19.01 0.43 -25.36
CA GLN A 359 18.05 1.11 -26.25
C GLN A 359 16.62 1.05 -25.69
N ARG A 360 16.22 -0.09 -25.14
CA ARG A 360 14.88 -0.29 -24.60
C ARG A 360 14.67 0.43 -23.27
N PHE A 361 15.66 0.42 -22.38
CA PHE A 361 15.53 0.97 -21.02
C PHE A 361 16.24 2.31 -20.84
N GLY A 362 17.05 2.75 -21.83
CA GLY A 362 17.50 4.12 -21.97
C GLY A 362 18.64 4.58 -21.05
N TYR A 363 19.63 3.73 -20.76
CA TYR A 363 20.85 4.20 -20.08
C TYR A 363 21.87 4.89 -21.03
N THR A 364 21.46 5.29 -22.22
CA THR A 364 22.30 6.19 -23.05
C THR A 364 22.04 7.62 -22.62
N ALA A 365 22.95 8.19 -21.84
CA ALA A 365 22.93 9.63 -21.59
C ALA A 365 23.22 10.40 -22.89
N GLU A 366 22.60 11.58 -23.06
CA GLU A 366 23.07 12.58 -24.03
C GLU A 366 24.48 12.97 -23.60
N SER A 367 25.47 12.35 -24.17
CA SER A 367 26.91 12.53 -23.90
C SER A 367 27.29 12.49 -22.39
N GLU A 368 27.91 11.40 -21.96
CA GLU A 368 28.67 11.33 -20.69
C GLU A 368 29.96 12.19 -20.78
N ALA A 369 30.18 12.95 -21.88
CA ALA A 369 31.44 13.65 -22.16
C ALA A 369 31.83 14.62 -21.03
N ASP A 370 30.86 15.17 -20.31
CA ASP A 370 31.09 16.12 -19.23
C ASP A 370 30.79 15.55 -17.82
N ALA A 371 30.34 14.31 -17.73
CA ALA A 371 30.02 13.68 -16.46
C ALA A 371 31.30 13.23 -15.75
N LYS A 372 31.49 13.69 -14.53
CA LYS A 372 32.59 13.21 -13.66
C LYS A 372 32.02 12.14 -12.70
N PRO A 373 32.72 10.98 -12.55
CA PRO A 373 32.34 9.99 -11.57
C PRO A 373 32.22 10.62 -10.17
N ALA A 374 31.13 10.31 -9.46
CA ALA A 374 31.00 10.70 -8.08
C ALA A 374 32.11 10.04 -7.24
N PRO A 375 32.72 10.74 -6.27
CA PRO A 375 33.78 10.17 -5.47
C PRO A 375 33.28 8.93 -4.72
N ALA A 376 34.01 7.82 -4.83
CA ALA A 376 33.79 6.63 -4.04
C ALA A 376 34.33 6.90 -2.62
N THR A 377 33.52 7.49 -1.78
CA THR A 377 33.91 7.86 -0.42
C THR A 377 33.68 6.69 0.53
N ALA A 378 34.75 6.31 1.25
CA ALA A 378 34.64 5.43 2.41
C ALA A 378 34.51 6.32 3.65
N ILE A 379 33.59 5.97 4.54
CA ILE A 379 33.46 6.61 5.85
C ILE A 379 34.09 5.69 6.90
N GLY A 380 35.09 6.17 7.66
CA GLY A 380 35.81 5.33 8.62
C GLY A 380 36.42 4.06 7.98
N GLY A 381 36.76 4.08 6.70
CA GLY A 381 37.25 2.91 5.97
C GLY A 381 36.16 1.96 5.43
N ILE A 382 34.89 2.19 5.75
CA ILE A 382 33.75 1.37 5.31
C ILE A 382 33.33 1.86 3.92
N LYS A 383 33.35 0.96 2.94
CA LYS A 383 33.00 1.27 1.56
C LYS A 383 31.51 1.04 1.31
N PRO A 384 30.86 1.90 0.51
CA PRO A 384 29.52 1.65 0.01
C PRO A 384 29.42 0.29 -0.69
N THR A 385 28.28 -0.37 -0.55
CA THR A 385 28.00 -1.64 -1.23
C THR A 385 27.84 -1.41 -2.74
N ALA A 386 28.13 -2.45 -3.54
CA ALA A 386 27.89 -2.41 -4.98
C ALA A 386 26.37 -2.43 -5.26
N ALA A 387 25.97 -1.82 -6.36
CA ALA A 387 24.62 -2.01 -6.90
C ALA A 387 24.41 -3.46 -7.29
N ASP A 388 23.21 -3.99 -7.01
CA ASP A 388 22.85 -5.38 -7.35
C ASP A 388 21.47 -5.42 -8.03
N ASN A 389 21.48 -5.50 -9.34
CA ASN A 389 20.28 -5.67 -10.15
C ASN A 389 20.38 -6.85 -11.13
N ALA A 390 20.99 -7.96 -10.70
CA ALA A 390 21.06 -9.18 -11.53
C ALA A 390 19.69 -9.71 -11.96
N GLY A 391 18.63 -9.37 -11.22
CA GLY A 391 17.26 -9.73 -11.52
C GLY A 391 16.55 -8.85 -12.55
N GLY A 392 17.16 -7.75 -13.03
CA GLY A 392 16.57 -6.83 -13.99
C GLY A 392 15.33 -6.09 -13.47
N LEU A 393 15.28 -5.82 -12.17
CA LEU A 393 14.18 -5.09 -11.53
C LEU A 393 14.18 -3.61 -11.96
N PRO A 394 13.03 -2.93 -11.90
CA PRO A 394 12.93 -1.51 -12.22
C PRO A 394 13.79 -0.61 -11.33
N VAL A 395 13.96 0.64 -11.75
CA VAL A 395 14.58 1.71 -10.96
C VAL A 395 13.95 1.76 -9.58
N GLY A 396 14.79 1.83 -8.56
CA GLY A 396 14.34 1.97 -7.18
C GLY A 396 14.17 0.64 -6.41
N PHE A 397 14.44 -0.50 -7.03
CA PHE A 397 14.50 -1.79 -6.34
C PHE A 397 15.95 -2.18 -6.04
N ALA A 398 16.18 -2.68 -4.83
CA ALA A 398 17.49 -3.19 -4.43
C ALA A 398 17.39 -4.49 -3.65
N ARG A 399 18.40 -5.33 -3.80
CA ARG A 399 18.59 -6.54 -3.02
C ARG A 399 19.51 -6.24 -1.82
N LEU A 400 19.01 -6.47 -0.62
CA LEU A 400 19.79 -6.46 0.61
C LEU A 400 20.40 -7.85 0.79
N ARG A 401 21.70 -7.98 0.53
CA ARG A 401 22.45 -9.21 0.71
C ARG A 401 22.90 -9.39 2.15
N GLY A 402 22.95 -10.65 2.60
CA GLY A 402 23.47 -10.98 3.92
C GLY A 402 22.67 -10.32 5.04
N ALA A 403 21.35 -10.23 4.88
CA ALA A 403 20.47 -9.65 5.88
C ALA A 403 20.64 -10.38 7.22
N VAL A 404 20.65 -9.62 8.30
CA VAL A 404 20.69 -10.11 9.66
C VAL A 404 19.50 -9.54 10.41
N ASN A 405 18.80 -10.39 11.14
CA ASN A 405 17.71 -9.94 12.00
C ASN A 405 18.31 -9.11 13.15
N PRO A 406 18.00 -7.83 13.28
CA PRO A 406 18.63 -6.97 14.28
C PRO A 406 18.23 -7.32 15.71
N VAL A 407 17.10 -8.03 15.92
CA VAL A 407 16.64 -8.46 17.24
C VAL A 407 17.37 -9.72 17.70
N THR A 408 17.48 -10.71 16.81
CA THR A 408 18.01 -12.03 17.17
C THR A 408 19.48 -12.24 16.80
N GLY A 409 20.05 -11.37 15.96
CA GLY A 409 21.38 -11.56 15.37
C GLY A 409 21.47 -12.70 14.36
N ALA A 410 20.36 -13.36 14.04
CA ALA A 410 20.36 -14.50 13.13
C ALA A 410 20.48 -14.04 11.67
N ALA A 411 21.22 -14.80 10.87
CA ALA A 411 21.28 -14.59 9.43
C ALA A 411 19.89 -14.85 8.81
N GLU A 412 19.46 -13.96 7.95
CA GLU A 412 18.20 -14.04 7.22
C GLU A 412 18.45 -14.19 5.71
N PRO A 413 17.48 -14.72 4.96
CA PRO A 413 17.54 -14.69 3.51
C PRO A 413 17.65 -13.24 3.00
N ASP A 414 18.29 -13.07 1.85
CA ASP A 414 18.36 -11.76 1.19
C ASP A 414 16.97 -11.15 1.07
N LYS A 415 16.87 -9.86 1.32
CA LYS A 415 15.60 -9.12 1.29
C LYS A 415 15.49 -8.29 0.01
N ILE A 416 14.27 -7.85 -0.28
CA ILE A 416 13.95 -6.92 -1.36
C ILE A 416 13.39 -5.64 -0.77
N GLY A 417 13.97 -4.51 -1.14
CA GLY A 417 13.55 -3.20 -0.65
C GLY A 417 13.54 -2.14 -1.73
N LEU A 418 12.93 -1.00 -1.41
CA LEU A 418 12.96 0.20 -2.23
C LEU A 418 14.12 1.10 -1.82
N THR A 419 14.64 1.84 -2.81
CA THR A 419 15.67 2.87 -2.62
C THR A 419 15.07 4.25 -2.83
N CYS A 420 15.80 5.34 -2.53
CA CYS A 420 15.40 6.71 -2.83
C CYS A 420 14.97 6.89 -4.29
N ALA A 421 15.58 6.16 -5.22
CA ALA A 421 15.27 6.23 -6.64
C ALA A 421 13.84 5.76 -6.98
N ALA A 422 13.21 4.94 -6.16
CA ALA A 422 11.82 4.50 -6.35
C ALA A 422 10.82 5.68 -6.34
N CYS A 423 11.07 6.65 -5.46
CA CYS A 423 10.23 7.84 -5.28
C CYS A 423 10.83 9.08 -5.96
N HIS A 424 12.15 9.08 -6.18
CA HIS A 424 12.89 10.25 -6.69
C HIS A 424 13.59 9.97 -8.03
N THR A 425 12.87 9.34 -8.97
CA THR A 425 13.28 9.27 -10.39
C THR A 425 12.06 9.48 -11.26
N GLY A 426 12.01 10.61 -11.93
CA GLY A 426 10.88 11.04 -12.73
C GLY A 426 10.90 10.47 -14.14
N SER A 427 9.73 10.33 -14.73
CA SER A 427 9.54 9.99 -16.14
C SER A 427 8.26 10.64 -16.65
N ILE A 428 8.37 11.36 -17.76
CA ILE A 428 7.23 11.89 -18.49
C ILE A 428 7.21 11.31 -19.91
N HIS A 429 6.02 11.19 -20.48
CA HIS A 429 5.83 10.64 -21.81
C HIS A 429 5.28 11.69 -22.76
N TYR A 430 5.82 11.71 -23.98
CA TYR A 430 5.31 12.55 -25.04
C TYR A 430 5.46 11.87 -26.41
N LYS A 431 4.35 11.64 -27.09
CA LYS A 431 4.30 11.02 -28.42
C LYS A 431 5.11 9.70 -28.53
N GLY A 432 5.08 8.87 -27.49
CA GLY A 432 5.78 7.59 -27.42
C GLY A 432 7.26 7.69 -27.02
N VAL A 433 7.73 8.85 -26.63
CA VAL A 433 9.06 9.06 -26.07
C VAL A 433 8.97 9.17 -24.56
N SER A 434 9.77 8.38 -23.83
CA SER A 434 9.92 8.48 -22.38
C SER A 434 11.13 9.35 -22.04
N ILE A 435 10.91 10.46 -21.37
CA ILE A 435 11.95 11.38 -20.89
C ILE A 435 12.15 11.10 -19.41
N ARG A 436 13.37 10.71 -19.02
CA ARG A 436 13.69 10.23 -17.68
C ARG A 436 14.75 11.11 -17.03
N TYR A 437 14.60 11.34 -15.74
CA TYR A 437 15.51 12.20 -14.97
C TYR A 437 15.56 11.76 -13.51
N ASP A 438 16.77 11.82 -12.93
CA ASP A 438 17.01 11.50 -11.55
C ASP A 438 16.63 12.65 -10.63
N GLY A 439 16.30 12.33 -9.40
CA GLY A 439 15.96 13.30 -8.36
C GLY A 439 14.59 13.95 -8.50
N GLY A 440 13.82 13.66 -9.55
CA GLY A 440 12.48 14.20 -9.75
C GLY A 440 11.38 13.29 -9.19
N PRO A 441 10.12 13.79 -9.06
CA PRO A 441 9.02 13.01 -8.56
C PRO A 441 8.71 11.81 -9.46
N ALA A 442 8.69 10.62 -8.86
CA ALA A 442 8.22 9.42 -9.53
C ALA A 442 6.69 9.38 -9.57
N MET A 443 6.11 8.73 -10.58
CA MET A 443 4.66 8.50 -10.68
C MET A 443 4.32 7.06 -10.28
N VAL A 444 4.77 6.64 -9.09
CA VAL A 444 4.52 5.30 -8.56
C VAL A 444 3.34 5.28 -7.59
N ASP A 445 2.59 4.17 -7.59
CA ASP A 445 1.54 3.87 -6.61
C ASP A 445 1.99 2.67 -5.77
N LEU A 446 2.54 2.97 -4.60
CA LEU A 446 3.04 1.94 -3.68
C LEU A 446 1.91 1.13 -3.05
N ARG A 447 0.77 1.75 -2.77
CA ARG A 447 -0.38 1.06 -2.17
C ARG A 447 -0.90 -0.05 -3.08
N LYS A 448 -1.08 0.23 -4.37
CA LYS A 448 -1.47 -0.81 -5.34
C LYS A 448 -0.46 -1.95 -5.43
N LEU A 449 0.84 -1.65 -5.34
CA LEU A 449 1.87 -2.70 -5.36
C LEU A 449 1.84 -3.55 -4.08
N GLU A 450 1.66 -2.94 -2.90
CA GLU A 450 1.48 -3.67 -1.64
C GLU A 450 0.25 -4.59 -1.70
N GLU A 451 -0.88 -4.10 -2.19
CA GLU A 451 -2.11 -4.87 -2.38
C GLU A 451 -1.92 -6.04 -3.37
N ALA A 452 -1.32 -5.77 -4.53
CA ALA A 452 -1.03 -6.80 -5.52
C ALA A 452 -0.11 -7.89 -4.95
N THR A 453 0.90 -7.52 -4.16
CA THR A 453 1.80 -8.45 -3.48
C THR A 453 1.02 -9.32 -2.48
N GLY A 454 0.12 -8.73 -1.70
CA GLY A 454 -0.77 -9.44 -0.78
C GLY A 454 -1.63 -10.48 -1.50
N PHE A 455 -2.29 -10.11 -2.59
CA PHE A 455 -3.07 -11.04 -3.41
C PHE A 455 -2.21 -12.15 -4.03
N THR A 456 -1.00 -11.82 -4.43
CA THR A 456 -0.05 -12.79 -4.98
C THR A 456 0.32 -13.86 -3.95
N LEU A 457 0.65 -13.47 -2.73
CA LEU A 457 0.92 -14.39 -1.61
C LEU A 457 -0.30 -15.26 -1.31
N LEU A 458 -1.48 -14.63 -1.21
CA LEU A 458 -2.73 -15.32 -0.95
C LEU A 458 -3.03 -16.38 -2.03
N PHE A 459 -3.00 -16.01 -3.31
CA PHE A 459 -3.27 -16.92 -4.40
C PHE A 459 -2.22 -18.04 -4.50
N THR A 460 -0.95 -17.73 -4.22
CA THR A 460 0.10 -18.76 -4.13
C THR A 460 -0.22 -19.78 -3.05
N ARG A 461 -0.75 -19.33 -1.93
CA ARG A 461 -1.08 -20.21 -0.79
C ARG A 461 -2.32 -21.07 -1.02
N ILE A 462 -3.38 -20.52 -1.61
CA ILE A 462 -4.67 -21.21 -1.74
C ILE A 462 -4.77 -22.06 -3.01
N LEU A 463 -3.96 -21.78 -4.06
CA LEU A 463 -3.99 -22.50 -5.32
C LEU A 463 -2.82 -23.50 -5.40
N PRO A 464 -3.09 -24.83 -5.31
CA PRO A 464 -2.02 -25.83 -5.19
C PRO A 464 -1.00 -25.83 -6.33
N TRP A 465 -1.43 -25.54 -7.55
CA TRP A 465 -0.52 -25.47 -8.72
C TRP A 465 0.40 -24.25 -8.64
N ARG A 466 -0.10 -23.08 -8.16
CA ARG A 466 0.73 -21.90 -7.96
C ARG A 466 1.78 -22.15 -6.88
N PHE A 467 1.36 -22.77 -5.77
CA PHE A 467 2.31 -23.16 -4.72
C PHE A 467 3.38 -24.12 -5.27
N SER A 468 3.00 -25.10 -6.11
CA SER A 468 3.97 -26.01 -6.72
C SER A 468 4.99 -25.25 -7.58
N HIS A 469 4.53 -24.37 -8.47
CA HIS A 469 5.42 -23.56 -9.31
C HIS A 469 6.33 -22.65 -8.48
N PHE A 470 5.78 -22.03 -7.45
CA PHE A 470 6.53 -21.18 -6.52
C PHE A 470 7.60 -21.99 -5.78
N ALA A 471 7.23 -23.15 -5.23
CA ALA A 471 8.17 -24.02 -4.52
C ALA A 471 9.29 -24.54 -5.45
N ASP A 472 8.96 -24.90 -6.69
CA ASP A 472 9.96 -25.32 -7.68
C ASP A 472 10.96 -24.22 -8.02
N ARG A 473 10.51 -22.95 -8.08
CA ARG A 473 11.39 -21.79 -8.35
C ARG A 473 12.25 -21.43 -7.14
N VAL A 474 11.73 -21.58 -5.92
CA VAL A 474 12.44 -21.20 -4.68
C VAL A 474 13.39 -22.28 -4.19
N LEU A 475 12.94 -23.54 -4.23
CA LEU A 475 13.66 -24.69 -3.64
C LEU A 475 14.33 -25.57 -4.70
N GLY A 476 13.96 -25.42 -5.98
CA GLY A 476 14.29 -26.35 -7.05
C GLY A 476 13.26 -27.47 -7.21
N ALA A 477 13.08 -27.96 -8.43
CA ALA A 477 12.06 -28.94 -8.79
C ALA A 477 12.18 -30.29 -8.03
N GLY A 478 13.37 -30.60 -7.52
CA GLY A 478 13.66 -31.85 -6.77
C GLY A 478 13.49 -31.73 -5.25
N ALA A 479 13.00 -30.62 -4.75
CA ALA A 479 12.86 -30.40 -3.31
C ALA A 479 11.92 -31.44 -2.67
N ASP A 480 12.32 -31.95 -1.51
CA ASP A 480 11.56 -32.94 -0.76
C ASP A 480 10.29 -32.35 -0.12
N ARG A 481 9.48 -33.24 0.42
CA ARG A 481 8.22 -32.83 1.04
C ARG A 481 8.44 -31.94 2.28
N ALA A 482 9.47 -32.23 3.09
CA ALA A 482 9.72 -31.48 4.32
C ALA A 482 10.10 -30.02 4.01
N ALA A 483 10.96 -29.79 3.00
CA ALA A 483 11.31 -28.46 2.54
C ALA A 483 10.10 -27.69 2.00
N ARG A 484 9.21 -28.36 1.23
CA ARG A 484 7.98 -27.77 0.72
C ARG A 484 6.99 -27.43 1.84
N ASP A 485 6.82 -28.32 2.83
CA ASP A 485 5.95 -28.10 3.98
C ASP A 485 6.49 -26.91 4.83
N LYS A 486 7.82 -26.82 5.03
CA LYS A 486 8.45 -25.67 5.67
C LYS A 486 8.16 -24.38 4.91
N LEU A 487 8.41 -24.35 3.60
CA LEU A 487 8.13 -23.16 2.77
C LEU A 487 6.66 -22.74 2.85
N LYS A 488 5.74 -23.69 2.94
CA LYS A 488 4.32 -23.43 3.10
C LYS A 488 3.97 -22.80 4.44
N ASN A 489 4.60 -23.28 5.52
CA ASN A 489 4.43 -22.70 6.84
C ASN A 489 5.03 -21.28 6.93
N ASP A 490 6.21 -21.08 6.31
CA ASP A 490 6.82 -19.76 6.21
C ASP A 490 5.92 -18.78 5.41
N LEU A 491 5.27 -19.27 4.35
CA LEU A 491 4.30 -18.48 3.57
C LEU A 491 3.04 -18.16 4.38
N ASP A 492 2.53 -19.10 5.19
CA ASP A 492 1.42 -18.86 6.11
C ASP A 492 1.77 -17.77 7.12
N ALA A 493 2.98 -17.80 7.69
CA ALA A 493 3.45 -16.79 8.64
C ALA A 493 3.55 -15.39 7.99
N ALA A 494 4.07 -15.31 6.76
CA ALA A 494 4.16 -14.04 6.03
C ALA A 494 2.78 -13.44 5.73
N ILE A 495 1.81 -14.29 5.35
CA ILE A 495 0.42 -13.86 5.11
C ILE A 495 -0.24 -13.41 6.41
N ASP A 496 -0.05 -14.15 7.50
CA ASP A 496 -0.61 -13.80 8.80
C ASP A 496 -0.08 -12.45 9.29
N PHE A 497 1.22 -12.21 9.17
CA PHE A 497 1.83 -10.92 9.49
C PHE A 497 1.22 -9.79 8.65
N ALA A 498 1.09 -9.95 7.35
CA ALA A 498 0.55 -8.93 6.45
C ALA A 498 -0.92 -8.61 6.75
N LEU A 499 -1.75 -9.63 6.99
CA LEU A 499 -3.19 -9.44 7.19
C LEU A 499 -3.55 -9.04 8.63
N ASN A 500 -2.96 -9.67 9.64
CA ASN A 500 -3.35 -9.48 11.04
C ASN A 500 -2.49 -8.43 11.74
N THR A 501 -1.17 -8.48 11.59
CA THR A 501 -0.28 -7.53 12.28
C THR A 501 -0.25 -6.18 11.55
N LYS A 502 -0.14 -6.15 10.23
CA LYS A 502 -0.07 -4.91 9.46
C LYS A 502 -1.46 -4.34 9.19
N GLU A 503 -2.25 -4.98 8.34
CA GLU A 503 -3.49 -4.39 7.81
C GLU A 503 -4.63 -4.33 8.84
N LYS A 504 -4.97 -5.46 9.47
CA LYS A 504 -6.09 -5.50 10.43
C LYS A 504 -5.84 -4.60 11.63
N SER A 505 -4.63 -4.63 12.18
CA SER A 505 -4.28 -3.78 13.32
C SER A 505 -4.36 -2.29 12.96
N TYR A 506 -3.91 -1.91 11.77
CA TYR A 506 -4.04 -0.57 11.26
C TYR A 506 -5.52 -0.15 11.14
N GLN A 507 -6.36 -0.97 10.52
CA GLN A 507 -7.79 -0.68 10.37
C GLN A 507 -8.53 -0.57 11.72
N ASP A 508 -8.17 -1.43 12.68
CA ASP A 508 -8.77 -1.39 14.01
C ASP A 508 -8.32 -0.12 14.78
N ALA A 509 -7.05 0.31 14.64
CA ALA A 509 -6.52 1.50 15.30
C ALA A 509 -7.16 2.79 14.76
N ILE A 510 -7.19 3.00 13.45
CA ILE A 510 -7.79 4.21 12.86
C ILE A 510 -9.30 4.29 13.12
N ARG A 511 -10.00 3.13 13.09
CA ARG A 511 -11.42 3.07 13.45
C ARG A 511 -11.66 3.44 14.91
N ALA A 512 -10.82 2.96 15.83
CA ALA A 512 -10.92 3.30 17.25
C ALA A 512 -10.75 4.79 17.53
N LYS A 513 -9.97 5.48 16.69
CA LYS A 513 -9.74 6.93 16.76
C LYS A 513 -10.78 7.75 15.97
N GLY A 514 -11.62 7.12 15.14
CA GLY A 514 -12.52 7.81 14.21
C GLY A 514 -11.79 8.50 13.06
N GLU A 515 -10.57 8.08 12.76
CA GLU A 515 -9.75 8.60 11.66
C GLU A 515 -10.12 7.93 10.33
N VAL A 516 -9.90 8.64 9.22
CA VAL A 516 -10.15 8.16 7.86
C VAL A 516 -8.91 8.41 7.01
N ALA A 517 -8.46 7.37 6.32
CA ALA A 517 -7.33 7.48 5.39
C ALA A 517 -7.71 8.22 4.10
N THR A 518 -6.77 8.96 3.54
CA THR A 518 -6.88 9.60 2.23
C THR A 518 -6.14 8.75 1.19
N PRO A 519 -6.74 8.43 0.04
CA PRO A 519 -6.05 7.71 -1.03
C PRO A 519 -4.79 8.45 -1.47
N GLU A 520 -3.65 7.75 -1.47
CA GLU A 520 -2.38 8.36 -1.90
C GLU A 520 -2.33 8.50 -3.43
N GLY A 521 -2.65 7.42 -4.16
CA GLY A 521 -2.62 7.40 -5.62
C GLY A 521 -1.21 7.45 -6.21
N PHE A 522 -1.12 7.70 -7.51
CA PHE A 522 0.15 7.78 -8.21
C PHE A 522 0.90 9.08 -7.88
N GLY A 523 2.20 8.95 -7.61
CA GLY A 523 3.10 10.08 -7.39
C GLY A 523 3.02 10.73 -6.02
N ARG A 524 2.30 10.14 -5.07
CA ARG A 524 2.12 10.68 -3.72
C ARG A 524 2.33 9.60 -2.65
N LEU A 525 2.73 10.06 -1.46
CA LEU A 525 2.89 9.21 -0.27
C LEU A 525 2.72 10.03 1.00
N ASP A 526 2.07 9.49 2.00
CA ASP A 526 2.09 10.03 3.36
C ASP A 526 3.29 9.44 4.12
N ALA A 527 4.49 9.92 3.79
CA ALA A 527 5.72 9.39 4.36
C ALA A 527 5.76 9.53 5.89
N LEU A 528 5.31 10.67 6.44
CA LEU A 528 5.42 10.95 7.88
C LEU A 528 4.56 10.00 8.72
N ASN A 529 3.30 9.77 8.35
CA ASN A 529 2.47 8.83 9.07
C ASN A 529 2.93 7.38 8.85
N ARG A 530 3.40 7.02 7.64
CA ARG A 530 3.96 5.68 7.36
C ARG A 530 5.20 5.40 8.21
N ILE A 531 6.17 6.32 8.30
CA ILE A 531 7.36 6.18 9.17
C ILE A 531 6.92 5.94 10.62
N GLY A 532 5.99 6.74 11.12
CA GLY A 532 5.51 6.59 12.49
C GLY A 532 4.80 5.26 12.74
N ASN A 533 4.01 4.78 11.78
CA ASN A 533 3.33 3.49 11.88
C ASN A 533 4.34 2.32 11.81
N GLU A 534 5.39 2.44 10.99
CA GLU A 534 6.45 1.43 10.93
C GLU A 534 7.24 1.38 12.25
N VAL A 535 7.85 2.51 12.67
CA VAL A 535 8.76 2.55 13.81
C VAL A 535 8.02 2.30 15.13
N PHE A 536 6.91 3.02 15.39
CA PHE A 536 6.23 3.00 16.69
C PHE A 536 5.14 1.94 16.84
N TYR A 537 4.94 1.12 15.83
CA TYR A 537 4.10 -0.05 15.94
C TYR A 537 4.71 -1.31 15.32
N LEU A 538 5.04 -1.30 14.01
CA LEU A 538 5.48 -2.54 13.36
C LEU A 538 6.84 -3.02 13.86
N ASP A 539 7.84 -2.13 14.02
CA ASP A 539 9.14 -2.52 14.55
C ASP A 539 9.08 -2.88 16.04
N MET A 540 8.20 -2.22 16.81
CA MET A 540 7.89 -2.65 18.18
C MET A 540 7.30 -4.04 18.22
N ALA A 541 6.32 -4.34 17.33
CA ALA A 541 5.71 -5.67 17.25
C ALA A 541 6.71 -6.74 16.82
N LYS A 542 7.57 -6.45 15.82
CA LYS A 542 8.67 -7.32 15.39
C LYS A 542 9.68 -7.56 16.52
N SER A 543 9.84 -6.59 17.40
CA SER A 543 10.69 -6.67 18.59
C SER A 543 10.00 -7.34 19.80
N GLY A 544 8.81 -7.94 19.60
CA GLY A 544 8.08 -8.66 20.65
C GLY A 544 7.24 -7.79 21.59
N LEU A 545 7.10 -6.49 21.30
CA LEU A 545 6.34 -5.56 22.13
C LEU A 545 4.85 -5.56 21.75
N SER A 546 3.97 -5.42 22.72
CA SER A 546 2.52 -5.38 22.52
C SER A 546 1.89 -4.18 23.23
N GLY A 547 0.66 -3.81 22.86
CA GLY A 547 -0.07 -2.70 23.48
C GLY A 547 0.13 -1.35 22.81
N PHE A 548 0.86 -1.28 21.69
CA PHE A 548 1.20 -0.03 20.98
C PHE A 548 0.37 0.21 19.71
N GLN A 549 -0.71 -0.54 19.48
CA GLN A 549 -1.54 -0.44 18.27
C GLN A 549 -2.06 0.99 18.03
N LEU A 550 -2.39 1.71 19.08
CA LEU A 550 -2.90 3.09 19.00
C LEU A 550 -1.82 4.13 18.65
N ASN A 551 -0.55 3.76 18.55
CA ASN A 551 0.47 4.62 17.95
C ASN A 551 0.28 4.79 16.46
N GLN A 552 -0.42 3.87 15.79
CA GLN A 552 -0.74 3.99 14.37
C GLN A 552 -1.71 5.15 14.14
N ALA A 553 -1.44 5.95 13.11
CA ALA A 553 -2.29 7.04 12.62
C ALA A 553 -2.78 6.74 11.21
N ALA A 554 -3.90 7.36 10.83
CA ALA A 554 -4.40 7.28 9.46
C ALA A 554 -3.36 7.82 8.47
N ILE A 555 -3.28 7.21 7.31
CA ILE A 555 -2.53 7.72 6.16
C ILE A 555 -3.44 8.78 5.51
N ASP A 556 -3.34 10.03 5.95
CA ASP A 556 -4.28 11.10 5.60
C ASP A 556 -3.63 12.44 5.24
N ALA A 557 -2.30 12.43 5.08
CA ALA A 557 -1.50 13.59 4.72
C ALA A 557 -0.58 13.32 3.50
N PRO A 558 -1.10 12.77 2.37
CA PRO A 558 -0.27 12.42 1.24
C PRO A 558 0.30 13.65 0.55
N VAL A 559 1.61 13.58 0.24
CA VAL A 559 2.33 14.62 -0.51
C VAL A 559 2.98 14.03 -1.77
N SER A 560 3.17 14.86 -2.81
CA SER A 560 3.95 14.47 -3.97
C SER A 560 5.43 14.28 -3.58
N PHE A 561 6.11 13.35 -4.24
CA PHE A 561 7.53 13.14 -3.99
C PHE A 561 8.32 14.42 -4.32
N PRO A 562 9.04 15.01 -3.36
CA PRO A 562 9.75 16.25 -3.61
C PRO A 562 10.96 16.01 -4.54
N PRO A 563 11.28 16.94 -5.44
CA PRO A 563 12.56 16.87 -6.16
C PRO A 563 13.74 17.06 -5.19
N ILE A 564 14.80 16.25 -5.36
CA ILE A 564 15.92 16.17 -4.43
C ILE A 564 17.22 16.83 -4.91
N TRP A 565 17.30 17.30 -6.16
CA TRP A 565 18.44 18.11 -6.59
C TRP A 565 18.54 19.38 -5.75
N THR A 566 19.75 19.79 -5.40
CA THR A 566 20.07 20.94 -4.54
C THR A 566 19.71 20.76 -3.04
N VAL A 567 18.88 19.77 -2.67
CA VAL A 567 18.39 19.59 -1.29
C VAL A 567 19.51 19.47 -0.22
N PRO A 568 20.65 18.81 -0.47
CA PRO A 568 21.74 18.75 0.50
C PRO A 568 22.26 20.12 0.96
N TRP A 569 22.05 21.16 0.16
CA TRP A 569 22.45 22.52 0.48
C TRP A 569 21.40 23.32 1.25
N PHE A 570 20.20 22.78 1.46
CA PHE A 570 19.14 23.49 2.17
C PHE A 570 19.37 23.49 3.70
N SER A 571 19.03 24.60 4.33
CA SER A 571 19.01 24.69 5.81
C SER A 571 18.01 23.70 6.42
N TRP A 572 16.86 23.53 5.76
CA TRP A 572 15.79 22.61 6.16
C TRP A 572 15.31 21.79 4.97
N ALA A 573 15.08 20.50 5.20
CA ALA A 573 14.47 19.57 4.24
C ALA A 573 13.02 19.28 4.63
N GLN A 574 12.37 18.41 3.83
CA GLN A 574 10.93 18.16 3.80
C GLN A 574 10.13 19.42 3.43
N TYR A 575 8.86 19.25 3.02
CA TYR A 575 8.02 20.41 2.66
C TYR A 575 7.78 21.34 3.85
N ASP A 576 7.61 20.76 5.03
CA ASP A 576 7.33 21.46 6.29
C ASP A 576 8.58 21.96 7.03
N ALA A 577 9.74 21.94 6.38
CA ALA A 577 11.02 22.36 6.96
C ALA A 577 11.38 21.62 8.27
N SER A 578 11.02 20.38 8.41
CA SER A 578 11.10 19.65 9.69
C SER A 578 12.50 19.14 10.04
N ILE A 579 13.36 18.88 9.06
CA ILE A 579 14.64 18.20 9.27
C ILE A 579 15.80 19.02 8.67
N SER A 580 16.81 19.29 9.48
CA SER A 580 18.03 20.00 9.06
C SER A 580 19.20 19.06 8.78
N GLN A 581 19.31 17.96 9.52
CA GLN A 581 20.45 17.05 9.43
C GLN A 581 20.22 15.95 8.37
N PRO A 582 21.10 15.84 7.33
CA PRO A 582 20.92 14.90 6.23
C PRO A 582 20.90 13.42 6.65
N LEU A 583 21.78 13.01 7.57
CA LEU A 583 21.83 11.61 8.02
C LEU A 583 20.52 11.19 8.70
N ILE A 584 19.99 12.00 9.60
CA ILE A 584 18.73 11.72 10.31
C ILE A 584 17.57 11.66 9.34
N ARG A 585 17.52 12.56 8.34
CA ARG A 585 16.51 12.52 7.27
C ARG A 585 16.57 11.21 6.53
N ASN A 586 17.73 10.85 5.99
CA ASN A 586 17.90 9.69 5.11
C ASN A 586 17.70 8.37 5.89
N ALA A 587 18.19 8.29 7.14
CA ALA A 587 18.00 7.12 7.99
C ALA A 587 16.53 6.96 8.42
N GLY A 588 15.83 8.06 8.74
CA GLY A 588 14.40 8.05 9.04
C GLY A 588 13.56 7.60 7.84
N GLU A 589 13.90 8.06 6.64
CA GLU A 589 13.24 7.61 5.40
C GLU A 589 13.49 6.11 5.13
N ALA A 590 14.71 5.60 5.38
CA ALA A 590 15.01 4.17 5.26
C ALA A 590 14.17 3.32 6.24
N LEU A 591 13.98 3.77 7.48
CA LEU A 591 13.05 3.13 8.43
C LEU A 591 11.62 3.16 7.92
N GLY A 592 11.17 4.25 7.32
CA GLY A 592 9.83 4.38 6.75
C GLY A 592 9.53 3.45 5.58
N VAL A 593 10.55 2.95 4.90
CA VAL A 593 10.44 1.91 3.86
C VAL A 593 10.96 0.55 4.34
N SER A 594 10.82 0.32 5.66
CA SER A 594 11.04 -0.94 6.37
C SER A 594 12.51 -1.41 6.42
N ALA A 595 13.46 -0.49 6.66
CA ALA A 595 14.72 -0.91 7.27
C ALA A 595 14.40 -1.45 8.68
N ALA A 596 14.95 -2.60 9.03
CA ALA A 596 14.65 -3.25 10.30
C ALA A 596 15.35 -2.55 11.46
N LEU A 597 14.66 -2.42 12.60
CA LEU A 597 15.15 -1.79 13.81
C LEU A 597 14.85 -2.66 15.04
N ASN A 598 15.84 -2.85 15.90
CA ASN A 598 15.67 -3.56 17.16
C ASN A 598 15.21 -2.60 18.28
N LEU A 599 13.99 -2.81 18.76
CA LEU A 599 13.40 -2.12 19.91
C LEU A 599 13.09 -3.11 21.06
N SER A 600 13.73 -4.29 21.09
CA SER A 600 13.47 -5.34 22.07
C SER A 600 14.15 -5.03 23.41
N PRO A 601 13.46 -5.25 24.55
CA PRO A 601 14.07 -5.20 25.86
C PRO A 601 14.90 -6.45 26.20
N GLU A 602 14.77 -7.53 25.40
CA GLU A 602 15.43 -8.82 25.68
C GLU A 602 16.94 -8.72 25.52
N PRO A 603 17.71 -9.44 26.36
CA PRO A 603 19.16 -9.38 26.32
C PRO A 603 19.74 -9.95 25.01
N PRO A 604 20.90 -9.41 24.57
CA PRO A 604 21.65 -8.38 25.28
C PRO A 604 21.11 -6.96 25.02
N PRO A 605 20.98 -6.11 26.03
CA PRO A 605 20.64 -4.68 25.86
C PRO A 605 21.61 -3.95 24.92
N ALA A 606 22.81 -4.49 24.76
CA ALA A 606 23.82 -3.98 23.82
C ALA A 606 23.35 -3.94 22.36
N ASP A 607 22.29 -4.68 22.01
CA ASP A 607 21.75 -4.72 20.64
C ASP A 607 20.55 -3.78 20.45
N LEU A 608 20.09 -3.09 21.48
CA LEU A 608 19.05 -2.08 21.34
C LEU A 608 19.48 -1.02 20.32
N TYR A 609 18.53 -0.59 19.47
CA TYR A 609 18.74 0.32 18.33
C TYR A 609 19.63 -0.21 17.20
N ARG A 610 20.08 -1.48 17.22
CA ARG A 610 20.70 -2.07 16.05
C ARG A 610 19.69 -2.05 14.88
N SER A 611 20.16 -1.67 13.70
CA SER A 611 19.32 -1.56 12.52
C SER A 611 19.97 -2.14 11.28
N SER A 612 19.18 -2.38 10.25
CA SER A 612 19.68 -2.77 8.93
C SER A 612 20.02 -1.58 8.02
N ILE A 613 19.92 -0.34 8.52
CA ILE A 613 20.18 0.86 7.72
C ILE A 613 21.60 0.83 7.18
N ALA A 614 21.75 0.93 5.85
CA ALA A 614 23.07 1.01 5.20
C ALA A 614 23.59 2.46 5.20
N ILE A 615 24.11 2.90 6.36
CA ILE A 615 24.57 4.27 6.58
C ILE A 615 25.64 4.68 5.56
N GLU A 616 26.56 3.76 5.21
CA GLU A 616 27.62 3.99 4.21
C GLU A 616 27.05 4.28 2.81
N ASN A 617 25.91 3.69 2.46
CA ASN A 617 25.24 3.95 1.20
C ASN A 617 24.47 5.28 1.26
N LEU A 618 23.84 5.59 2.39
CA LEU A 618 23.16 6.88 2.58
C LEU A 618 24.16 8.05 2.53
N ASP A 619 25.33 7.91 3.14
CA ASP A 619 26.42 8.89 3.06
C ASP A 619 26.86 9.12 1.60
N ARG A 620 27.04 8.04 0.84
CA ARG A 620 27.38 8.17 -0.59
C ARG A 620 26.28 8.87 -1.38
N ILE A 621 25.01 8.52 -1.16
CA ILE A 621 23.87 9.19 -1.83
C ILE A 621 23.88 10.68 -1.55
N GLU A 622 24.05 11.07 -0.28
CA GLU A 622 24.09 12.50 0.10
C GLU A 622 25.24 13.24 -0.62
N LYS A 623 26.43 12.65 -0.65
CA LYS A 623 27.60 13.24 -1.34
C LYS A 623 27.41 13.30 -2.85
N MET A 624 26.78 12.31 -3.46
CA MET A 624 26.45 12.32 -4.89
C MET A 624 25.44 13.41 -5.24
N LEU A 625 24.44 13.61 -4.40
CA LEU A 625 23.43 14.67 -4.56
C LEU A 625 24.04 16.06 -4.34
N ARG A 626 24.88 16.19 -3.33
CA ARG A 626 25.50 17.45 -2.92
C ARG A 626 26.52 17.97 -3.92
N GLY A 627 27.43 17.13 -4.36
CA GLY A 627 28.58 17.53 -5.16
C GLY A 627 29.59 18.41 -4.39
N PRO A 628 30.51 19.07 -5.11
CA PRO A 628 31.51 19.95 -4.51
C PRO A 628 30.91 21.25 -3.98
N ASP A 629 31.66 21.95 -3.12
CA ASP A 629 31.26 23.25 -2.61
C ASP A 629 31.00 24.24 -3.77
N PRO A 630 29.76 24.78 -3.85
CA PRO A 630 29.37 25.69 -4.93
C PRO A 630 30.20 26.97 -4.98
N PHE A 631 30.86 27.40 -3.89
CA PHE A 631 31.71 28.57 -3.83
C PHE A 631 33.18 28.28 -4.11
N ALA A 632 33.60 27.04 -4.26
CA ALA A 632 34.94 26.67 -4.69
C ALA A 632 35.25 27.10 -6.14
N SER A 633 34.24 27.37 -6.93
CA SER A 633 34.36 27.89 -8.31
C SER A 633 34.30 29.42 -8.32
N PRO A 634 34.97 30.08 -9.29
CA PRO A 634 34.84 31.53 -9.53
C PRO A 634 33.40 32.00 -9.79
N ARG A 635 32.54 31.10 -10.24
CA ARG A 635 31.11 31.32 -10.39
C ARG A 635 30.38 30.35 -9.48
N PRO A 636 29.59 30.83 -8.47
CA PRO A 636 28.81 29.97 -7.65
C PRO A 636 27.84 29.14 -8.49
N ALA A 637 27.93 27.81 -8.34
CA ALA A 637 27.07 26.87 -9.04
C ALA A 637 26.96 25.57 -8.22
N PHE A 638 25.77 25.03 -8.13
CA PHE A 638 25.59 23.74 -7.50
C PHE A 638 26.09 22.62 -8.42
N GLY A 639 26.91 21.74 -7.85
CA GLY A 639 27.34 20.49 -8.49
C GLY A 639 26.48 19.30 -8.03
N GLY A 640 27.02 18.11 -8.17
CA GLY A 640 26.32 16.88 -7.83
C GLY A 640 25.17 16.58 -8.80
N LEU A 641 24.01 16.21 -8.27
CA LEU A 641 22.82 16.03 -9.11
C LEU A 641 22.23 17.40 -9.45
N THR A 642 22.33 17.78 -10.71
CA THR A 642 21.74 19.04 -11.19
C THR A 642 20.28 18.86 -11.59
N SER A 643 19.51 19.96 -11.58
CA SER A 643 18.15 19.96 -12.13
C SER A 643 18.14 19.61 -13.62
N PRO A 644 17.13 18.86 -14.11
CA PRO A 644 17.05 18.55 -15.53
C PRO A 644 16.74 19.82 -16.34
N LYS A 645 17.47 20.02 -17.43
CA LYS A 645 17.20 21.11 -18.36
C LYS A 645 16.08 20.74 -19.33
N TRP A 646 15.30 21.75 -19.78
CA TRP A 646 14.21 21.53 -20.72
C TRP A 646 14.71 20.86 -22.02
N PRO A 647 14.13 19.72 -22.42
CA PRO A 647 14.70 18.87 -23.47
C PRO A 647 14.22 19.23 -24.87
N ALA A 648 14.23 20.51 -25.26
CA ALA A 648 13.82 20.99 -26.59
C ALA A 648 14.48 20.25 -27.74
N LYS A 649 15.75 19.85 -27.56
CA LYS A 649 16.52 19.12 -28.58
C LYS A 649 15.98 17.74 -28.94
N LEU A 650 15.17 17.14 -28.07
CA LEU A 650 14.54 15.85 -28.37
C LEU A 650 13.36 15.99 -29.36
N PHE A 651 12.84 17.22 -29.53
CA PHE A 651 11.68 17.51 -30.36
C PHE A 651 11.91 18.76 -31.22
N PRO A 652 12.92 18.76 -32.08
CA PRO A 652 13.36 19.98 -32.79
C PRO A 652 12.31 20.58 -33.72
N ASP A 653 11.38 19.73 -34.21
CA ASP A 653 10.35 20.14 -35.16
C ASP A 653 8.97 20.39 -34.46
N ASP A 654 8.94 20.32 -33.15
CA ASP A 654 7.69 20.51 -32.40
C ASP A 654 7.67 21.86 -31.68
N PRO A 655 6.83 22.82 -32.14
CA PRO A 655 6.77 24.15 -31.54
C PRO A 655 6.45 24.17 -30.04
N ALA A 656 5.77 23.12 -29.50
CA ALA A 656 5.42 23.05 -28.09
C ALA A 656 6.66 22.87 -27.19
N TRP A 657 7.76 22.33 -27.73
CA TRP A 657 9.02 22.17 -27.03
C TRP A 657 10.02 23.29 -27.28
N THR A 658 9.78 24.13 -28.30
CA THR A 658 10.63 25.30 -28.59
C THR A 658 10.40 26.39 -27.56
N ILE A 659 11.48 26.97 -27.03
CA ILE A 659 11.42 28.07 -26.06
C ILE A 659 11.31 29.41 -26.81
N ASP A 660 10.25 30.17 -26.52
CA ASP A 660 10.07 31.55 -27.05
C ASP A 660 10.86 32.56 -26.20
N GLN A 661 11.99 33.03 -26.72
CA GLN A 661 12.86 33.96 -26.01
C GLN A 661 12.20 35.31 -25.69
N ALA A 662 11.24 35.77 -26.50
CA ALA A 662 10.51 36.98 -26.21
C ALA A 662 9.58 36.81 -25.00
N ARG A 663 8.90 35.64 -24.90
CA ARG A 663 8.13 35.27 -23.73
C ARG A 663 9.03 35.09 -22.49
N VAL A 664 10.18 34.44 -22.62
CA VAL A 664 11.17 34.30 -21.53
C VAL A 664 11.55 35.65 -20.93
N ALA A 665 11.84 36.64 -21.79
CA ALA A 665 12.22 37.98 -21.33
C ALA A 665 11.11 38.70 -20.56
N ARG A 666 9.84 38.53 -20.96
CA ARG A 666 8.68 39.06 -20.22
C ARG A 666 8.42 38.26 -18.93
N GLY A 667 8.47 36.94 -19.01
CA GLY A 667 8.28 36.03 -17.84
C GLY A 667 9.32 36.26 -16.74
N ARG A 668 10.60 36.54 -17.14
CA ARG A 668 11.67 36.92 -16.18
C ARG A 668 11.29 38.15 -15.36
N LYS A 669 10.67 39.14 -15.98
CA LYS A 669 10.21 40.34 -15.25
C LYS A 669 9.10 40.02 -14.29
N LEU A 670 8.13 39.24 -14.72
CA LEU A 670 7.01 38.79 -13.87
C LEU A 670 7.51 37.92 -12.68
N TYR A 671 8.50 37.05 -12.94
CA TYR A 671 9.12 36.25 -11.87
C TYR A 671 9.80 37.13 -10.82
N ALA A 672 10.58 38.12 -11.25
CA ALA A 672 11.23 39.10 -10.38
C ALA A 672 10.22 39.94 -9.59
N GLU A 673 9.04 40.21 -10.15
CA GLU A 673 7.96 40.96 -9.50
C GLU A 673 7.26 40.14 -8.42
N VAL A 674 7.02 38.82 -8.62
CA VAL A 674 6.02 38.09 -7.79
C VAL A 674 6.63 36.87 -7.10
N CYS A 675 7.68 36.22 -7.65
CA CYS A 675 8.12 34.90 -7.20
C CYS A 675 9.41 34.94 -6.38
N VAL A 676 10.32 35.89 -6.68
CA VAL A 676 11.70 35.89 -6.21
C VAL A 676 11.84 36.01 -4.69
N GLU A 677 10.91 36.71 -4.03
CA GLU A 677 10.95 36.89 -2.57
C GLU A 677 10.80 35.60 -1.78
N CYS A 678 10.04 34.64 -2.34
CA CYS A 678 9.85 33.33 -1.70
C CYS A 678 10.75 32.26 -2.35
N HIS A 679 10.79 32.19 -3.68
CA HIS A 679 11.50 31.13 -4.41
C HIS A 679 12.95 31.43 -4.75
N LEU A 680 13.44 32.60 -4.36
CA LEU A 680 14.79 33.09 -4.63
C LEU A 680 15.05 33.27 -6.13
N GLY A 681 16.23 33.78 -6.47
CA GLY A 681 16.72 33.84 -7.84
C GLY A 681 17.13 32.46 -8.35
N PRO A 682 17.34 32.30 -9.68
CA PRO A 682 17.87 31.07 -10.24
C PRO A 682 19.24 30.73 -9.66
N VAL A 683 19.34 29.52 -9.06
CA VAL A 683 20.58 29.08 -8.38
C VAL A 683 21.77 28.85 -9.35
N ASP A 684 21.47 28.66 -10.64
CA ASP A 684 22.46 28.41 -11.68
C ASP A 684 22.74 29.68 -12.56
N ASP A 685 22.12 30.81 -12.23
CA ASP A 685 22.25 32.02 -13.05
C ASP A 685 23.38 32.90 -12.53
N ALA A 686 24.27 33.33 -13.43
CA ALA A 686 25.29 34.32 -13.11
C ALA A 686 24.72 35.68 -12.64
N VAL A 687 23.46 35.96 -12.93
CA VAL A 687 22.72 37.14 -12.43
C VAL A 687 22.42 37.01 -10.93
N PHE A 688 22.44 35.82 -10.38
CA PHE A 688 22.19 35.53 -8.95
C PHE A 688 23.12 36.34 -8.05
N ASP A 689 24.43 36.36 -8.36
CA ASP A 689 25.41 37.16 -7.62
C ASP A 689 25.19 38.68 -7.73
N LYS A 690 24.62 39.15 -8.87
CA LYS A 690 24.30 40.57 -9.08
C LYS A 690 22.97 40.96 -8.42
N THR A 691 22.05 40.08 -8.36
CA THR A 691 20.74 40.28 -7.72
C THR A 691 20.86 40.24 -6.20
N TYR A 692 21.73 39.36 -5.69
CA TYR A 692 22.00 39.20 -4.25
C TYR A 692 23.51 39.24 -3.95
N PRO A 693 24.16 40.41 -4.14
CA PRO A 693 25.60 40.54 -4.02
C PRO A 693 26.14 40.28 -2.62
N ASP A 694 25.31 40.48 -1.60
CA ASP A 694 25.59 40.19 -0.20
C ASP A 694 25.46 38.70 0.14
N LYS A 695 24.98 37.86 -0.81
CA LYS A 695 24.71 36.44 -0.59
C LYS A 695 23.74 36.20 0.56
N SER A 696 22.75 37.09 0.77
CA SER A 696 21.83 37.08 1.88
C SER A 696 21.04 35.79 2.05
N PHE A 697 20.81 35.02 0.97
CA PHE A 697 20.16 33.72 0.98
C PHE A 697 21.06 32.56 1.41
N TRP A 698 22.37 32.75 1.51
CA TRP A 698 23.31 31.74 1.93
C TRP A 698 23.60 31.84 3.43
N ALA A 699 23.41 30.74 4.14
CA ALA A 699 23.64 30.67 5.58
C ALA A 699 25.09 30.31 5.93
N ALA A 700 26.09 30.66 5.10
CA ALA A 700 27.50 30.37 5.35
C ALA A 700 28.03 30.94 6.67
N SER A 701 27.51 32.09 7.07
CA SER A 701 27.82 32.71 8.34
C SER A 701 26.93 32.30 9.51
N ASN A 702 25.97 31.42 9.28
CA ASN A 702 25.08 30.91 10.30
C ASN A 702 25.84 29.96 11.23
N SER A 703 26.39 30.46 12.30
CA SER A 703 27.20 29.73 13.27
C SER A 703 26.43 28.63 13.99
N HIS A 704 25.10 28.64 13.90
CA HIS A 704 24.27 27.67 14.55
C HIS A 704 24.22 26.33 13.81
N TRP A 705 24.23 26.36 12.47
CA TRP A 705 23.97 25.16 11.64
C TRP A 705 25.20 24.60 10.94
N ASN A 706 26.04 25.46 10.41
CA ASN A 706 27.17 25.02 9.62
C ASN A 706 28.34 25.98 9.79
N LYS A 707 29.35 25.56 10.51
CA LYS A 707 30.59 26.31 10.69
C LYS A 707 31.56 26.16 9.53
N ASN A 708 31.38 25.16 8.67
CA ASN A 708 32.35 24.69 7.71
C ASN A 708 31.96 24.87 6.23
N GLY A 709 30.78 25.44 5.94
CA GLY A 709 30.37 25.64 4.55
C GLY A 709 29.02 26.34 4.40
N PRO A 710 28.69 26.75 3.19
CA PRO A 710 27.46 27.45 2.90
C PRO A 710 26.25 26.54 2.97
N VAL A 711 25.15 27.05 3.49
CA VAL A 711 23.82 26.43 3.51
C VAL A 711 22.83 27.43 2.93
N LEU A 712 21.96 26.98 2.04
CA LEU A 712 20.94 27.82 1.42
C LEU A 712 19.75 27.99 2.39
N ASN A 713 19.56 29.19 2.88
CA ASN A 713 18.38 29.53 3.67
C ASN A 713 17.15 29.66 2.79
N LEU A 714 16.15 28.85 3.07
CA LEU A 714 14.87 28.87 2.38
C LEU A 714 13.87 29.75 3.13
N VAL A 715 12.96 30.35 2.36
CA VAL A 715 11.87 31.14 2.92
C VAL A 715 10.80 30.20 3.47
N GLU A 716 10.49 30.36 4.73
CA GLU A 716 9.43 29.61 5.44
C GLU A 716 8.19 30.49 5.56
N LYS A 717 7.03 29.92 5.28
CA LYS A 717 5.73 30.63 5.36
C LYS A 717 4.75 29.83 6.21
N PRO A 718 4.02 30.50 7.12
CA PRO A 718 2.93 29.88 7.86
C PRO A 718 1.86 29.33 6.91
N VAL A 719 1.39 28.14 7.21
CA VAL A 719 0.33 27.50 6.43
C VAL A 719 -0.95 28.33 6.46
N ASP A 720 -1.22 28.98 7.59
CA ASP A 720 -2.39 29.86 7.74
C ASP A 720 -2.33 31.08 6.80
N ASP A 721 -1.16 31.64 6.54
CA ASP A 721 -0.99 32.74 5.60
C ASP A 721 -1.12 32.27 4.16
N MET A 722 -0.61 31.09 3.85
CA MET A 722 -0.65 30.50 2.51
C MET A 722 -1.98 29.86 2.16
N LYS A 723 -2.78 29.44 3.16
CA LYS A 723 -4.04 28.69 3.01
C LYS A 723 -3.93 27.43 2.16
N THR A 724 -2.75 26.86 2.05
CA THR A 724 -2.53 25.55 1.44
C THR A 724 -2.96 24.43 2.40
N ASP A 725 -2.96 23.18 1.95
CA ASP A 725 -3.34 22.04 2.78
C ASP A 725 -2.44 21.91 4.02
N PRO A 726 -2.99 21.87 5.24
CA PRO A 726 -2.21 21.80 6.47
C PRO A 726 -1.80 20.39 6.87
N ALA A 727 -2.33 19.34 6.21
CA ALA A 727 -2.29 17.99 6.75
C ALA A 727 -0.85 17.53 7.03
N GLN A 728 0.05 17.59 6.06
CA GLN A 728 1.42 17.12 6.20
C GLN A 728 2.22 17.92 7.25
N SER A 729 2.12 19.25 7.22
CA SER A 729 2.85 20.10 8.16
C SER A 729 2.34 19.94 9.61
N SER A 730 1.13 19.44 9.81
CA SER A 730 0.55 19.20 11.13
C SER A 730 1.02 17.88 11.76
N VAL A 731 1.38 16.86 10.94
CA VAL A 731 1.70 15.52 11.45
C VAL A 731 2.76 15.55 12.55
N LEU A 732 3.91 16.15 12.29
CA LEU A 732 5.03 16.20 13.25
C LEU A 732 4.74 17.08 14.47
N ARG A 733 3.76 17.97 14.38
CA ARG A 733 3.43 18.93 15.47
C ARG A 733 2.32 18.45 16.39
N THR A 734 1.41 17.60 15.89
CA THR A 734 0.21 17.24 16.66
C THR A 734 0.16 15.78 17.08
N ARG A 735 0.88 14.90 16.37
CA ARG A 735 0.87 13.47 16.66
C ARG A 735 1.66 13.16 17.93
N MET A 736 1.08 12.32 18.79
CA MET A 736 1.72 11.77 20.00
C MET A 736 1.94 10.28 19.83
N VAL A 737 2.98 9.73 20.48
CA VAL A 737 3.28 8.30 20.51
C VAL A 737 3.59 7.84 21.93
N LYS A 738 3.14 6.64 22.26
CA LYS A 738 3.49 5.97 23.53
C LYS A 738 4.75 5.16 23.36
N MET A 739 5.66 5.29 24.32
CA MET A 739 6.97 4.66 24.31
C MET A 739 7.20 3.88 25.59
N PRO A 740 7.80 2.68 25.51
CA PRO A 740 8.23 1.97 26.71
C PRO A 740 9.45 2.66 27.33
N GLY A 741 9.44 2.85 28.65
CA GLY A 741 10.49 3.59 29.37
C GLY A 741 11.89 2.97 29.28
N PHE A 742 12.01 1.65 29.03
CA PHE A 742 13.30 0.99 28.88
C PHE A 742 14.08 1.42 27.61
N LEU A 743 13.43 2.04 26.63
CA LEU A 743 14.12 2.60 25.46
C LEU A 743 15.06 3.75 25.88
N GLY A 744 14.86 4.34 27.05
CA GLY A 744 15.77 5.33 27.60
C GLY A 744 15.85 6.62 26.78
N LEU A 745 14.85 6.90 25.92
CA LEU A 745 14.80 8.15 25.15
C LEU A 745 14.70 9.34 26.07
N ASP A 746 15.63 10.25 25.92
CA ASP A 746 15.69 11.52 26.69
C ASP A 746 16.01 12.64 25.69
N PRO A 747 15.02 13.16 24.95
CA PRO A 747 15.24 14.19 23.96
C PRO A 747 15.93 15.45 24.49
N ALA A 748 15.69 15.80 25.74
CA ALA A 748 16.36 16.96 26.38
C ALA A 748 17.87 16.74 26.52
N LYS A 749 18.31 15.49 26.69
CA LYS A 749 19.72 15.10 26.79
C LYS A 749 20.30 14.76 25.42
N ASP A 750 19.53 14.03 24.58
CA ASP A 750 20.02 13.42 23.37
C ASP A 750 20.04 14.43 22.20
N LEU A 751 19.10 15.39 22.17
CA LEU A 751 19.05 16.48 21.19
C LEU A 751 19.75 17.74 21.67
N LYS A 752 21.01 17.60 22.08
CA LYS A 752 21.79 18.71 22.67
C LYS A 752 21.95 19.88 21.71
N GLY A 753 21.82 21.10 22.24
CA GLY A 753 21.99 22.34 21.49
C GLY A 753 20.74 22.79 20.73
N CYS A 754 19.62 22.15 20.94
CA CYS A 754 18.37 22.42 20.24
C CYS A 754 17.41 23.41 20.92
N GLY A 755 17.86 24.13 21.96
CA GLY A 755 16.98 24.99 22.72
C GLY A 755 16.08 24.21 23.69
N ASP A 756 14.98 24.81 24.15
CA ASP A 756 14.04 24.18 25.08
C ASP A 756 13.22 23.07 24.39
N VAL A 757 13.75 21.87 24.35
CA VAL A 757 12.96 20.68 24.08
C VAL A 757 12.19 20.34 25.34
N ALA A 758 10.86 20.43 25.32
CA ALA A 758 10.03 20.22 26.49
C ALA A 758 10.34 18.87 27.15
N PRO A 759 10.50 18.77 28.47
CA PRO A 759 10.63 17.49 29.16
C PRO A 759 9.35 16.68 28.91
N THR A 760 9.54 15.47 28.39
CA THR A 760 8.44 14.58 28.04
C THR A 760 8.06 13.68 29.21
N SER A 761 6.80 13.34 29.33
CA SER A 761 6.36 12.22 30.15
C SER A 761 7.09 10.95 29.71
N THR A 762 7.55 10.14 30.65
CA THR A 762 8.33 8.93 30.39
C THR A 762 7.61 7.87 29.55
N THR A 763 6.32 8.03 29.24
CA THR A 763 5.49 7.04 28.54
C THR A 763 4.77 7.56 27.30
N GLU A 764 4.69 8.87 27.09
CA GLU A 764 4.06 9.49 25.93
C GLU A 764 4.82 10.77 25.55
N MET A 765 5.16 10.92 24.28
CA MET A 765 5.93 12.05 23.78
C MET A 765 5.48 12.51 22.40
N PRO A 766 5.80 13.77 22.00
CA PRO A 766 5.58 14.24 20.64
C PRO A 766 6.27 13.33 19.63
N TYR A 767 5.54 12.96 18.59
CA TYR A 767 6.01 12.05 17.56
C TYR A 767 7.32 12.52 16.89
N ALA A 768 7.42 13.82 16.54
CA ALA A 768 8.62 14.37 15.93
C ALA A 768 9.87 14.12 16.77
N THR A 769 9.77 14.46 18.07
CA THR A 769 10.89 14.32 19.02
C THR A 769 11.26 12.85 19.23
N ALA A 770 10.25 11.98 19.38
CA ALA A 770 10.47 10.54 19.51
C ALA A 770 11.16 9.95 18.29
N LEU A 771 10.72 10.33 17.09
CA LEU A 771 11.31 9.85 15.85
C LEU A 771 12.76 10.32 15.68
N MET A 772 13.01 11.60 15.91
CA MET A 772 14.37 12.16 15.82
C MET A 772 15.34 11.47 16.76
N ASP A 773 14.89 11.21 18.00
CA ASP A 773 15.72 10.54 19.00
C ASP A 773 15.96 9.06 18.62
N VAL A 774 14.94 8.30 18.27
CA VAL A 774 15.09 6.90 17.83
C VAL A 774 16.06 6.78 16.64
N VAL A 775 15.90 7.65 15.62
CA VAL A 775 16.79 7.63 14.44
C VAL A 775 18.22 8.01 14.82
N GLN A 776 18.39 8.94 15.74
CA GLN A 776 19.69 9.31 16.28
C GLN A 776 20.35 8.16 17.03
N GLN A 777 19.61 7.46 17.91
CA GLN A 777 20.11 6.30 18.64
C GLN A 777 20.53 5.18 17.67
N ALA A 778 19.71 4.90 16.64
CA ALA A 778 20.04 3.91 15.60
C ALA A 778 21.31 4.29 14.83
N SER A 779 21.45 5.56 14.44
CA SER A 779 22.64 6.05 13.76
C SER A 779 23.88 6.00 14.65
N GLN A 780 23.75 6.40 15.90
CA GLN A 780 24.82 6.34 16.91
C GLN A 780 25.27 4.89 17.15
N LYS A 781 24.31 3.96 17.29
CA LYS A 781 24.58 2.52 17.44
C LYS A 781 25.43 1.98 16.27
N TRP A 782 25.08 2.35 15.03
CA TRP A 782 25.86 1.96 13.86
C TRP A 782 27.28 2.54 13.90
N MET A 783 27.45 3.83 14.27
CA MET A 783 28.75 4.47 14.40
C MET A 783 29.63 3.79 15.48
N ASP A 784 29.02 3.36 16.60
CA ASP A 784 29.71 2.68 17.69
C ASP A 784 30.14 1.27 17.29
N GLU A 785 29.28 0.50 16.63
CA GLU A 785 29.58 -0.85 16.13
C GLU A 785 30.71 -0.84 15.10
N HIS A 786 30.83 0.22 14.32
CA HIS A 786 31.88 0.40 13.32
C HIS A 786 33.11 1.15 13.84
N HIS A 787 33.13 1.50 15.12
CA HIS A 787 34.25 2.18 15.80
C HIS A 787 34.70 3.46 15.09
N LEU A 788 33.74 4.27 14.59
CA LEU A 788 34.06 5.51 13.88
C LEU A 788 34.79 6.49 14.77
N SER A 789 35.80 7.16 14.20
CA SER A 789 36.47 8.28 14.86
C SER A 789 35.53 9.47 15.03
N GLU A 790 35.83 10.35 15.97
CA GLU A 790 35.06 11.58 16.17
C GLU A 790 35.02 12.45 14.90
N ALA A 791 36.09 12.46 14.12
CA ALA A 791 36.14 13.19 12.84
C ALA A 791 35.18 12.58 11.82
N ASP A 792 35.10 11.22 11.71
CA ASP A 792 34.18 10.56 10.80
C ASP A 792 32.72 10.77 11.24
N ARG A 793 32.44 10.67 12.54
CA ARG A 793 31.09 10.96 13.10
C ARG A 793 30.63 12.37 12.75
N LYS A 794 31.52 13.36 12.94
CA LYS A 794 31.26 14.75 12.61
C LYS A 794 31.04 14.94 11.10
N ALA A 795 31.80 14.24 10.25
CA ALA A 795 31.64 14.28 8.81
C ALA A 795 30.29 13.70 8.35
N LEU A 796 29.83 12.59 8.96
CA LEU A 796 28.52 11.98 8.67
C LEU A 796 27.34 12.91 8.95
N VAL A 797 27.41 13.67 10.03
CA VAL A 797 26.34 14.59 10.41
C VAL A 797 26.53 15.99 9.83
N GLU A 798 27.56 16.20 9.00
CA GLU A 798 27.93 17.50 8.40
C GLU A 798 28.05 18.66 9.42
N ASP A 799 28.42 18.35 10.65
CA ASP A 799 28.46 19.30 11.77
C ASP A 799 27.10 20.01 12.02
N ARG A 800 26.00 19.35 11.67
CA ARG A 800 24.64 19.85 11.86
C ARG A 800 23.98 19.18 13.06
N PRO A 801 23.42 19.93 14.01
CA PRO A 801 22.66 19.33 15.11
C PRO A 801 21.36 18.70 14.61
N ASN A 802 20.91 17.66 15.30
CA ASN A 802 19.62 17.04 15.05
C ASN A 802 18.55 17.75 15.88
N CYS A 803 18.04 18.88 15.38
CA CYS A 803 17.07 19.69 16.11
C CYS A 803 15.74 19.77 15.37
N PRO A 804 14.60 19.81 16.10
CA PRO A 804 13.31 20.15 15.51
C PRO A 804 13.32 21.61 15.03
N ASN A 805 12.53 21.89 13.98
CA ASN A 805 12.33 23.26 13.52
C ASN A 805 11.68 24.08 14.65
N PRO A 806 12.20 25.28 14.97
CA PRO A 806 11.72 26.12 16.08
C PRO A 806 10.34 26.75 15.84
N ALA A 807 9.79 26.66 14.62
CA ALA A 807 8.47 27.20 14.32
C ALA A 807 7.38 26.53 15.17
N LYS A 808 6.60 27.34 15.89
CA LYS A 808 5.51 26.86 16.74
C LYS A 808 4.24 26.50 15.97
N GLU A 809 4.05 27.08 14.81
CA GLU A 809 2.90 26.87 13.91
C GLU A 809 3.29 26.02 12.70
N PRO A 810 2.32 25.37 12.03
CA PRO A 810 2.55 24.67 10.78
C PRO A 810 3.09 25.63 9.72
N ILE A 811 4.20 25.23 9.08
CA ILE A 811 4.88 26.01 8.04
C ILE A 811 5.14 25.14 6.81
N TYR A 812 5.31 25.80 5.66
CA TYR A 812 5.93 25.24 4.48
C TYR A 812 7.08 26.12 4.01
N ARG A 813 8.11 25.49 3.45
CA ARG A 813 9.24 26.19 2.85
C ARG A 813 9.07 26.32 1.34
N ALA A 814 9.41 27.48 0.82
CA ALA A 814 9.57 27.68 -0.62
C ALA A 814 10.97 27.22 -1.06
N ARG A 815 11.08 26.51 -2.16
CA ARG A 815 12.37 26.11 -2.73
C ARG A 815 12.68 26.89 -4.01
N PRO A 816 13.96 27.01 -4.41
CA PRO A 816 14.30 27.48 -5.75
C PRO A 816 13.62 26.65 -6.83
N LEU A 817 13.17 27.29 -7.91
CA LEU A 817 12.37 26.67 -8.96
C LEU A 817 13.19 26.06 -10.10
N ASN A 818 14.50 25.82 -9.87
CA ASN A 818 15.33 25.11 -10.86
C ASN A 818 14.77 23.70 -11.14
N GLY A 819 14.53 23.41 -12.42
CA GLY A 819 13.92 22.16 -12.87
C GLY A 819 12.43 22.04 -12.57
N VAL A 820 11.71 23.10 -12.21
CA VAL A 820 10.29 23.07 -11.82
C VAL A 820 9.39 22.45 -12.91
N TRP A 821 9.75 22.59 -14.18
CA TRP A 821 9.01 22.01 -15.30
C TRP A 821 8.86 20.48 -15.19
N ALA A 822 9.80 19.82 -14.51
CA ALA A 822 9.88 18.38 -14.35
C ALA A 822 9.25 17.90 -13.01
N THR A 823 8.46 18.73 -12.33
CA THR A 823 7.95 18.41 -10.98
C THR A 823 6.43 18.37 -10.85
N ALA A 824 5.72 18.25 -12.00
CA ALA A 824 4.28 18.06 -11.96
C ALA A 824 3.90 16.70 -11.30
N PRO A 825 2.73 16.62 -10.60
CA PRO A 825 1.79 17.70 -10.28
C PRO A 825 2.31 18.61 -9.16
N TYR A 826 1.81 19.84 -9.13
CA TYR A 826 2.29 20.94 -8.30
C TYR A 826 1.56 21.06 -6.96
N LEU A 827 2.00 21.99 -6.12
CA LEU A 827 1.82 22.06 -4.67
C LEU A 827 2.45 20.86 -3.96
N HIS A 828 2.69 20.99 -2.66
CA HIS A 828 3.30 19.93 -1.86
C HIS A 828 2.48 18.63 -1.87
N ASN A 829 1.15 18.72 -1.97
CA ASN A 829 0.25 17.58 -2.01
C ASN A 829 -0.08 17.08 -3.43
N GLY A 830 0.53 17.66 -4.47
CA GLY A 830 0.29 17.27 -5.86
C GLY A 830 -1.13 17.54 -6.36
N SER A 831 -1.81 18.54 -5.80
CA SER A 831 -3.21 18.84 -6.12
C SER A 831 -3.41 19.69 -7.39
N VAL A 832 -2.33 20.21 -7.98
CA VAL A 832 -2.42 21.09 -9.15
C VAL A 832 -1.69 20.45 -10.34
N PRO A 833 -2.38 20.07 -11.42
CA PRO A 833 -1.82 19.19 -12.45
C PRO A 833 -0.79 19.84 -13.39
N SER A 834 -0.80 21.17 -13.58
CA SER A 834 0.14 21.88 -14.47
C SER A 834 0.52 23.26 -13.96
N LEU A 835 1.59 23.84 -14.50
CA LEU A 835 1.99 25.22 -14.20
C LEU A 835 0.91 26.23 -14.62
N TYR A 836 0.17 25.97 -15.69
CA TYR A 836 -0.91 26.83 -16.12
C TYR A 836 -1.96 27.00 -14.98
N TRP A 837 -2.35 25.89 -14.38
CA TRP A 837 -3.28 25.89 -13.24
C TRP A 837 -2.64 26.42 -11.95
N MET A 838 -1.35 26.20 -11.78
CA MET A 838 -0.62 26.76 -10.63
C MET A 838 -0.60 28.29 -10.64
N LEU A 839 -0.49 28.89 -11.84
CA LEU A 839 -0.50 30.35 -12.06
C LEU A 839 -1.93 30.92 -12.22
N SER A 840 -2.94 30.11 -12.10
CA SER A 840 -4.36 30.51 -12.13
C SER A 840 -4.88 30.82 -10.72
N PRO A 841 -5.97 31.61 -10.60
CA PRO A 841 -6.69 31.73 -9.34
C PRO A 841 -7.04 30.35 -8.76
N ALA A 842 -6.91 30.19 -7.44
CA ALA A 842 -7.17 28.91 -6.80
C ALA A 842 -8.57 28.37 -7.04
N ALA A 843 -9.56 29.26 -7.16
CA ALA A 843 -10.94 28.90 -7.44
C ALA A 843 -11.18 28.34 -8.85
N ASP A 844 -10.30 28.64 -9.80
CA ASP A 844 -10.39 28.16 -11.19
C ASP A 844 -9.75 26.79 -11.39
N ARG A 845 -8.98 26.30 -10.41
CA ARG A 845 -8.25 25.04 -10.50
C ARG A 845 -9.21 23.85 -10.54
N PRO A 846 -8.90 22.79 -11.31
CA PRO A 846 -9.68 21.57 -11.27
C PRO A 846 -9.69 20.97 -9.88
N THR A 847 -10.86 20.55 -9.40
CA THR A 847 -11.04 19.89 -8.10
C THR A 847 -10.82 18.37 -8.19
N SER A 848 -10.78 17.82 -9.40
CA SER A 848 -10.47 16.42 -9.66
C SER A 848 -9.70 16.26 -10.97
N PHE A 849 -8.85 15.23 -11.03
CA PHE A 849 -8.14 14.80 -12.24
C PHE A 849 -7.60 13.36 -12.05
N CYS A 850 -7.26 12.73 -13.18
CA CYS A 850 -6.77 11.36 -13.17
C CYS A 850 -5.24 11.28 -13.03
N GLN A 851 -4.78 10.39 -12.17
CA GLN A 851 -3.37 10.05 -11.95
C GLN A 851 -3.09 8.63 -12.48
N GLY A 852 -1.83 8.35 -12.86
CA GLY A 852 -1.40 7.03 -13.35
C GLY A 852 -0.99 7.04 -14.82
N VAL A 853 -1.21 8.13 -15.53
CA VAL A 853 -0.64 8.40 -16.85
C VAL A 853 0.54 9.33 -16.73
N ARG A 854 1.49 9.21 -17.67
CA ARG A 854 2.69 10.05 -17.73
C ARG A 854 2.68 10.99 -18.92
N ASP A 855 1.54 11.08 -19.62
CA ASP A 855 1.39 11.97 -20.77
C ASP A 855 1.54 13.42 -20.35
N PHE A 856 2.54 14.08 -20.94
CA PHE A 856 2.95 15.41 -20.55
C PHE A 856 2.51 16.44 -21.60
N ASP A 857 1.90 17.51 -21.14
CA ASP A 857 1.61 18.67 -21.96
C ASP A 857 2.76 19.70 -21.87
N PRO A 858 3.58 19.86 -22.92
CA PRO A 858 4.69 20.78 -22.90
C PRO A 858 4.27 22.26 -22.98
N ARG A 859 3.02 22.55 -23.32
CA ARG A 859 2.50 23.92 -23.37
C ARG A 859 2.11 24.41 -21.99
N ASP A 860 1.27 23.64 -21.29
CA ASP A 860 0.77 23.98 -19.95
C ASP A 860 1.76 23.52 -18.85
N VAL A 861 2.76 22.75 -19.23
CA VAL A 861 3.84 22.17 -18.40
C VAL A 861 3.27 21.37 -17.23
N GLY A 862 2.93 20.13 -17.53
CA GLY A 862 2.32 19.20 -16.56
C GLY A 862 1.40 18.21 -17.23
N PHE A 863 0.40 17.75 -16.51
CA PHE A 863 -0.61 16.83 -17.03
C PHE A 863 -1.82 17.61 -17.56
N HIS A 864 -2.30 17.18 -18.72
CA HIS A 864 -3.46 17.86 -19.34
C HIS A 864 -4.73 17.52 -18.56
N VAL A 865 -5.45 18.55 -18.14
CA VAL A 865 -6.76 18.43 -17.49
C VAL A 865 -7.69 19.48 -18.03
N PRO A 866 -8.89 19.12 -18.51
CA PRO A 866 -9.87 20.10 -19.00
C PRO A 866 -10.37 21.01 -17.86
N PRO A 867 -10.85 22.20 -18.19
CA PRO A 867 -11.52 23.06 -17.23
C PRO A 867 -12.70 22.33 -16.52
N GLY A 868 -12.75 22.44 -15.20
CA GLY A 868 -13.77 21.75 -14.40
C GLY A 868 -13.40 20.32 -13.97
N GLY A 869 -12.19 19.86 -14.34
CA GLY A 869 -11.72 18.52 -13.98
C GLY A 869 -12.09 17.43 -14.99
N GLU A 870 -11.71 16.20 -14.69
CA GLU A 870 -12.11 15.04 -15.49
C GLU A 870 -13.33 14.35 -14.87
N SER A 871 -14.27 13.95 -15.72
CA SER A 871 -15.51 13.31 -15.27
C SER A 871 -15.37 11.82 -14.99
N SER A 872 -14.33 11.17 -15.53
CA SER A 872 -14.05 9.73 -15.32
C SER A 872 -12.61 9.38 -15.68
N CYS A 873 -11.94 8.64 -14.80
CA CYS A 873 -10.62 8.10 -15.05
C CYS A 873 -10.69 6.79 -15.86
N LYS A 874 -9.67 6.51 -16.67
CA LYS A 874 -9.55 5.23 -17.34
C LYS A 874 -9.31 4.11 -16.32
N THR A 875 -9.64 2.89 -16.70
CA THR A 875 -9.42 1.72 -15.85
C THR A 875 -7.97 1.65 -15.34
N GLY A 876 -7.84 1.56 -14.03
CA GLY A 876 -6.54 1.46 -13.35
C GLY A 876 -5.88 2.79 -13.00
N GLU A 877 -6.33 3.91 -13.55
CA GLU A 877 -5.94 5.23 -13.05
C GLU A 877 -6.54 5.46 -11.66
N THR A 878 -5.97 6.37 -10.91
CA THR A 878 -6.51 6.83 -9.63
C THR A 878 -7.06 8.24 -9.78
N GLU A 879 -8.29 8.46 -9.36
CA GLU A 879 -8.84 9.82 -9.32
C GLU A 879 -8.25 10.56 -8.11
N PHE A 880 -7.58 11.68 -8.37
CA PHE A 880 -7.39 12.69 -7.36
C PHE A 880 -8.69 13.49 -7.23
N SER A 881 -9.19 13.64 -6.03
CA SER A 881 -10.33 14.52 -5.76
C SER A 881 -10.11 15.33 -4.49
N ALA A 882 -10.36 16.65 -4.59
CA ALA A 882 -10.34 17.56 -3.44
C ALA A 882 -11.62 17.47 -2.61
N ILE A 883 -12.69 16.94 -3.21
CA ILE A 883 -14.03 16.83 -2.60
C ILE A 883 -14.43 15.35 -2.58
N GLY A 884 -14.85 14.87 -1.43
CA GLY A 884 -15.32 13.50 -1.25
C GLY A 884 -16.72 13.26 -1.81
N GLY A 885 -17.12 12.00 -1.88
CA GLY A 885 -18.48 11.64 -2.34
C GLY A 885 -19.61 12.10 -1.41
N ASP A 886 -19.31 12.68 -0.26
CA ASP A 886 -20.22 13.32 0.68
C ASP A 886 -20.21 14.86 0.58
N ASP A 887 -19.68 15.41 -0.50
CA ASP A 887 -19.52 16.83 -0.80
C ASP A 887 -18.65 17.61 0.21
N LYS A 888 -17.79 16.89 0.99
CA LYS A 888 -16.86 17.51 1.92
C LYS A 888 -15.43 17.52 1.40
N PRO A 889 -14.61 18.48 1.85
CA PRO A 889 -13.19 18.48 1.53
C PRO A 889 -12.50 17.19 2.01
N VAL A 890 -11.65 16.61 1.16
CA VAL A 890 -10.80 15.47 1.51
C VAL A 890 -9.53 16.00 2.17
N LYS A 891 -9.23 15.53 3.37
CA LYS A 891 -8.01 15.91 4.11
C LYS A 891 -6.77 15.54 3.30
N GLY A 892 -5.80 16.45 3.20
CA GLY A 892 -4.59 16.25 2.40
C GLY A 892 -4.74 16.53 0.91
N ASN A 893 -5.94 16.87 0.43
CA ASN A 893 -6.23 17.08 -1.01
C ASN A 893 -6.66 18.51 -1.37
N SER A 894 -6.45 19.49 -0.51
CA SER A 894 -6.83 20.87 -0.83
C SER A 894 -6.10 21.40 -2.07
N THR A 895 -6.83 22.03 -2.98
CA THR A 895 -6.29 22.74 -4.16
C THR A 895 -6.10 24.23 -3.90
N PHE A 896 -6.50 24.70 -2.72
CA PHE A 896 -6.48 26.09 -2.32
C PHE A 896 -5.09 26.59 -1.91
N GLY A 897 -5.03 27.90 -1.74
CA GLY A 897 -3.81 28.60 -1.36
C GLY A 897 -2.85 28.85 -2.52
N HIS A 898 -1.79 29.59 -2.27
CA HIS A 898 -0.82 30.02 -3.27
C HIS A 898 -1.50 30.56 -4.54
N SER A 899 -2.50 31.45 -4.35
CA SER A 899 -3.36 31.98 -5.43
C SER A 899 -2.78 33.26 -6.04
N PHE A 900 -3.00 33.42 -7.34
CA PHE A 900 -2.73 34.66 -8.07
C PHE A 900 -4.06 35.26 -8.52
N GLU A 901 -4.55 36.24 -7.77
CA GLU A 901 -5.89 36.80 -8.02
C GLU A 901 -6.00 38.25 -7.56
N GLY A 902 -6.95 38.94 -8.11
CA GLY A 902 -7.22 40.35 -7.80
C GLY A 902 -6.21 41.32 -8.46
N PRO A 903 -6.26 42.60 -8.10
CA PRO A 903 -5.37 43.64 -8.60
C PRO A 903 -3.98 43.55 -7.92
N HIS A 904 -3.00 44.27 -8.50
CA HIS A 904 -1.74 44.50 -7.82
C HIS A 904 -1.95 45.31 -6.52
N ILE A 905 -1.32 44.89 -5.42
CA ILE A 905 -1.39 45.57 -4.14
C ILE A 905 0.05 45.94 -3.77
N ASP A 906 0.29 47.22 -3.56
CA ASP A 906 1.57 47.72 -3.07
C ASP A 906 1.87 47.16 -1.67
N ASP A 907 3.15 47.02 -1.35
CA ASP A 907 3.63 46.42 -0.10
C ASP A 907 3.25 44.93 0.13
N TYR A 908 2.81 44.22 -0.89
CA TYR A 908 2.48 42.77 -0.86
C TYR A 908 1.48 42.37 0.23
N ASN A 909 0.63 43.26 0.69
CA ASN A 909 -0.38 42.98 1.73
C ASN A 909 -1.64 42.31 1.14
N TYR A 910 -1.43 41.18 0.50
CA TYR A 910 -2.50 40.36 -0.06
C TYR A 910 -3.32 39.65 1.03
N PRO A 911 -4.59 39.34 0.77
CA PRO A 911 -5.37 38.46 1.65
C PRO A 911 -4.71 37.10 1.83
N LYS A 912 -4.93 36.47 2.97
CA LYS A 912 -4.41 35.12 3.23
C LYS A 912 -4.79 34.14 2.12
N GLY A 913 -3.82 33.36 1.61
CA GLY A 913 -3.97 32.45 0.49
C GLY A 913 -3.66 33.06 -0.88
N VAL A 914 -3.60 34.39 -0.98
CA VAL A 914 -3.21 35.11 -2.21
C VAL A 914 -1.77 35.58 -2.07
N ILE A 915 -0.94 35.28 -3.07
CA ILE A 915 0.50 35.59 -3.04
C ILE A 915 0.92 36.58 -4.12
N GLY A 916 0.01 37.01 -4.96
CA GLY A 916 0.26 37.99 -6.00
C GLY A 916 -1.01 38.31 -6.78
N ARG A 917 -0.91 39.35 -7.61
CA ARG A 917 -1.99 39.75 -8.51
C ARG A 917 -2.39 38.64 -9.50
N GLY A 918 -3.60 38.71 -10.02
CA GLY A 918 -4.05 37.85 -11.09
C GLY A 918 -3.25 38.08 -12.38
N PHE A 919 -2.92 36.97 -13.06
CA PHE A 919 -2.26 37.00 -14.36
C PHE A 919 -3.26 36.83 -15.49
N THR A 920 -3.07 37.59 -16.57
CA THR A 920 -3.74 37.31 -17.84
C THR A 920 -3.24 35.96 -18.41
N LYS A 921 -3.99 35.41 -19.38
CA LYS A 921 -3.59 34.18 -20.04
C LYS A 921 -2.21 34.28 -20.69
N GLU A 922 -1.89 35.43 -21.29
CA GLU A 922 -0.60 35.63 -21.94
C GLU A 922 0.54 35.75 -20.92
N GLU A 923 0.32 36.41 -19.79
CA GLU A 923 1.31 36.50 -18.72
C GLU A 923 1.61 35.13 -18.10
N ARG A 924 0.59 34.25 -17.96
CA ARG A 924 0.81 32.87 -17.50
C ARG A 924 1.75 32.12 -18.44
N TYR A 925 1.53 32.22 -19.75
CA TYR A 925 2.43 31.61 -20.73
C TYR A 925 3.81 32.28 -20.80
N ASP A 926 3.92 33.57 -20.58
CA ASP A 926 5.22 34.24 -20.46
C ASP A 926 6.01 33.71 -19.24
N LEU A 927 5.35 33.55 -18.09
CA LEU A 927 5.95 32.92 -16.89
C LEU A 927 6.33 31.45 -17.15
N ILE A 928 5.46 30.65 -17.77
CA ILE A 928 5.72 29.24 -18.10
C ILE A 928 6.96 29.15 -18.98
N GLU A 929 7.10 29.99 -20.02
CA GLU A 929 8.28 29.97 -20.88
C GLU A 929 9.57 30.30 -20.08
N TYR A 930 9.52 31.24 -19.16
CA TYR A 930 10.65 31.51 -18.28
C TYR A 930 10.95 30.32 -17.32
N LEU A 931 9.93 29.73 -16.72
CA LEU A 931 10.07 28.58 -15.81
C LEU A 931 10.65 27.34 -16.50
N LYS A 932 10.40 27.14 -17.80
CA LYS A 932 11.07 26.10 -18.61
C LYS A 932 12.60 26.28 -18.68
N THR A 933 13.10 27.50 -18.51
CA THR A 933 14.54 27.80 -18.58
C THR A 933 15.29 27.59 -17.27
N LEU A 934 14.56 27.42 -16.16
CA LEU A 934 15.11 27.17 -14.81
C LEU A 934 15.39 25.67 -14.62
#